data_57b12cf6b54c86a9bad2abba078f1ec5
#
_entry.id   57b12cf6b54c86a9bad2abba078f1ec5
#
_cell.length_a   1.000
_cell.length_b   1.000
_cell.length_c   1.000
_cell.angle_alpha   90.00
_cell.angle_beta   90.00
_cell.angle_gamma   90.00
#
_symmetry.space_group_name_H-M   'P 1'
#
loop_
_entity.id
_entity.type
_entity.pdbx_description
1 polymer ?
#
loop_
_entity_poly.entity_id
_entity_poly.type
_entity_poly.pdbx_seq_one_letter_code
_entity_poly.pdbx_strand_id
1 'polypeptide(L)'
;MADLFSGGAVGAVMGELLRAVIETINKGRQFKPTLETNIQTLNDIAPLVDQMMEYNDKLDRPRQEIQRLQSRVRQGQELARKCSRKLSRRKFLSFPYYQGKLKSEDQSLQRHLSFDVQVQNARNLMEVLLKVEEILNILGKQDFAKFSGSQIQGLSGAPEEPKCMGMDEHLSRLRIELLKDDVSVLVLTGLGGSGKSTLAKKLCWDPHVKGKFGGNIFFVTFSETPNLKNIVRTLFEHCGCKVPEFQSDEDAINKLGILLRLVGRSPILLVLDDVWQSSEALVDKFRFQIPDYKILVTSRVAFQRFGTPWPLEPLDHDDAVSLFRHSAQLNSKCSYMPDDNLVNEIVKGCKGSPLALEVIGGSLCQQPFEVWQDMKEWLEKQSILESGNTDLLSRLQQSLDMLEDKFSVSEKECFMDLGLFPEDQRIPVAILIDMWAELYNFDDNGRKAMTIIHDLTTRNLIKLIVTKKIAKDTDMYYNNHFVLLHDLLRKLAIHQSEQEQIEQRKKLIIELNGDDHPEWWVRQNQQGIFSRLLSLSFLPGRLIEQKQLKVAARVLSISTDENFASDWCDMTADEAEVIVLNIRSSQYSLPQFMEKMNKLKVLIVTNYGFHLSGLKDFEILSALSNLRRIRLEKVSVPSLCILKSLQKLSLHMCNTSQAFGNSSIPISESMPNLVELSIDYCKDLEKLPEGVCNITPLKKLSITNCHKLSALPKDTANLKNLEVLRLSSCSDLEEMPDGIGRLCNLRCLDISDCVSLSKLPEDIGDLQNLEKLYMKGCSGLSEVPYSVMNFENAKHQVFVLCDEERAQLWENVPSTPNLKIETAKVDISLNWLHGVRC
;
A
#
# COMPACT_ATOMS: atom_id res chain seq x y z
N MET A 1 -11.40 -23.52 -29.51
CA MET A 1 -12.44 -23.19 -28.49
C MET A 1 -11.84 -22.71 -27.17
N ALA A 2 -10.60 -23.02 -26.83
CA ALA A 2 -9.91 -22.50 -25.65
C ALA A 2 -9.57 -20.99 -25.75
N ASP A 3 -9.36 -20.47 -26.97
CA ASP A 3 -9.03 -19.05 -27.18
C ASP A 3 -10.21 -18.08 -27.11
N LEU A 4 -11.42 -18.57 -27.08
CA LEU A 4 -12.65 -17.75 -26.91
C LEU A 4 -12.93 -17.40 -25.45
N PHE A 5 -12.22 -17.99 -24.49
CA PHE A 5 -12.40 -17.81 -23.06
C PHE A 5 -11.28 -17.00 -22.37
N SER A 6 -10.32 -16.47 -23.11
CA SER A 6 -9.41 -15.45 -22.56
C SER A 6 -10.22 -14.18 -22.30
N GLY A 7 -10.39 -13.83 -21.03
CA GLY A 7 -11.29 -12.77 -20.59
C GLY A 7 -11.10 -11.39 -21.21
N GLY A 8 -9.97 -11.16 -21.90
CA GLY A 8 -9.72 -9.96 -22.68
C GLY A 8 -10.50 -9.90 -24.01
N ALA A 9 -10.73 -11.05 -24.67
CA ALA A 9 -11.39 -11.06 -25.97
C ALA A 9 -12.91 -10.87 -25.86
N VAL A 10 -13.57 -11.47 -24.88
CA VAL A 10 -15.03 -11.33 -24.68
C VAL A 10 -15.35 -9.90 -24.22
N GLY A 11 -14.56 -9.33 -23.32
CA GLY A 11 -14.74 -7.93 -22.89
C GLY A 11 -14.50 -6.92 -24.01
N ALA A 12 -13.49 -7.15 -24.86
CA ALA A 12 -13.19 -6.26 -26.01
C ALA A 12 -14.28 -6.34 -27.10
N VAL A 13 -14.71 -7.53 -27.46
CA VAL A 13 -15.77 -7.73 -28.49
C VAL A 13 -17.11 -7.17 -28.00
N MET A 14 -17.45 -7.37 -26.72
CA MET A 14 -18.64 -6.79 -26.10
C MET A 14 -18.55 -5.26 -25.99
N GLY A 15 -17.39 -4.72 -25.66
CA GLY A 15 -17.15 -3.27 -25.62
C GLY A 15 -17.28 -2.59 -26.97
N GLU A 16 -16.79 -3.23 -28.06
CA GLU A 16 -16.93 -2.71 -29.43
C GLU A 16 -18.37 -2.79 -29.95
N LEU A 17 -19.05 -3.91 -29.72
CA LEU A 17 -20.47 -4.05 -30.09
C LEU A 17 -21.33 -3.02 -29.38
N LEU A 18 -21.11 -2.78 -28.10
CA LEU A 18 -21.82 -1.80 -27.31
C LEU A 18 -21.51 -0.34 -27.73
N ARG A 19 -20.23 -0.01 -28.07
CA ARG A 19 -19.91 1.31 -28.67
C ARG A 19 -20.60 1.55 -29.99
N ALA A 20 -20.64 0.56 -30.87
CA ALA A 20 -21.34 0.67 -32.16
C ALA A 20 -22.84 0.92 -31.95
N VAL A 21 -23.45 0.31 -30.93
CA VAL A 21 -24.86 0.52 -30.57
C VAL A 21 -25.09 1.96 -30.05
N ILE A 22 -24.23 2.50 -29.21
CA ILE A 22 -24.33 3.87 -28.66
C ILE A 22 -24.14 4.91 -29.77
N GLU A 23 -23.17 4.71 -30.67
CA GLU A 23 -22.90 5.63 -31.78
C GLU A 23 -24.08 5.73 -32.79
N THR A 24 -24.78 4.61 -32.96
CA THR A 24 -25.97 4.54 -33.82
C THR A 24 -27.19 5.16 -33.17
N ILE A 25 -27.37 5.05 -31.84
CA ILE A 25 -28.45 5.70 -31.06
C ILE A 25 -28.29 7.23 -31.10
N ASN A 26 -27.07 7.75 -31.04
CA ASN A 26 -26.80 9.19 -31.08
C ASN A 26 -27.10 9.86 -32.45
N LYS A 27 -27.13 9.09 -33.54
CA LYS A 27 -27.40 9.65 -34.90
C LYS A 27 -28.87 9.78 -35.30
N GLY A 28 -29.84 9.48 -34.40
CA GLY A 28 -31.28 9.85 -34.46
C GLY A 28 -32.10 9.49 -35.74
N ARG A 29 -31.47 8.95 -36.81
CA ARG A 29 -32.11 8.64 -38.06
C ARG A 29 -32.37 7.17 -38.39
N GLN A 30 -31.89 6.24 -37.53
CA GLN A 30 -31.99 4.80 -37.79
C GLN A 30 -32.45 3.97 -36.58
N PHE A 31 -33.44 4.43 -35.83
CA PHE A 31 -33.89 3.75 -34.61
C PHE A 31 -34.34 2.29 -34.78
N LYS A 32 -35.02 1.99 -35.88
CA LYS A 32 -35.55 0.64 -36.12
C LYS A 32 -34.44 -0.40 -36.36
N PRO A 33 -33.45 -0.14 -37.22
CA PRO A 33 -32.31 -1.05 -37.39
C PRO A 33 -31.48 -1.20 -36.08
N THR A 34 -31.29 -0.13 -35.33
CA THR A 34 -30.55 -0.14 -34.06
C THR A 34 -31.25 -1.00 -32.99
N LEU A 35 -32.58 -0.91 -32.89
CA LEU A 35 -33.35 -1.75 -31.97
C LEU A 35 -33.30 -3.24 -32.38
N GLU A 36 -33.33 -3.54 -33.66
CA GLU A 36 -33.20 -4.90 -34.19
C GLU A 36 -31.80 -5.47 -33.87
N THR A 37 -30.76 -4.67 -34.06
CA THR A 37 -29.37 -5.05 -33.71
C THR A 37 -29.22 -5.30 -32.21
N ASN A 38 -29.80 -4.45 -31.34
CA ASN A 38 -29.75 -4.62 -29.89
C ASN A 38 -30.48 -5.88 -29.45
N ILE A 39 -31.64 -6.19 -30.05
CA ILE A 39 -32.36 -7.42 -29.78
C ILE A 39 -31.50 -8.63 -30.16
N GLN A 40 -30.83 -8.58 -31.32
CA GLN A 40 -29.94 -9.65 -31.75
C GLN A 40 -28.80 -9.82 -30.76
N THR A 41 -28.10 -8.74 -30.39
CA THR A 41 -26.98 -8.76 -29.43
C THR A 41 -27.40 -9.34 -28.08
N LEU A 42 -28.54 -8.92 -27.52
CA LEU A 42 -29.05 -9.44 -26.25
C LEU A 42 -29.44 -10.92 -26.36
N ASN A 43 -29.91 -11.37 -27.52
CA ASN A 43 -30.23 -12.78 -27.75
C ASN A 43 -28.96 -13.64 -27.91
N ASP A 44 -27.88 -13.08 -28.45
CA ASP A 44 -26.59 -13.77 -28.61
C ASP A 44 -25.84 -13.86 -27.26
N ILE A 45 -26.02 -12.87 -26.38
CA ILE A 45 -25.41 -12.84 -25.04
C ILE A 45 -26.12 -13.77 -24.04
N ALA A 46 -27.44 -13.88 -24.11
CA ALA A 46 -28.21 -14.67 -23.15
C ALA A 46 -27.72 -16.13 -23.00
N PRO A 47 -27.46 -16.89 -24.08
CA PRO A 47 -26.93 -18.25 -23.95
C PRO A 47 -25.52 -18.32 -23.38
N LEU A 48 -24.70 -17.28 -23.59
CA LEU A 48 -23.35 -17.22 -22.99
C LEU A 48 -23.41 -17.04 -21.47
N VAL A 49 -24.34 -16.20 -20.99
CA VAL A 49 -24.57 -16.01 -19.56
C VAL A 49 -25.14 -17.28 -18.90
N ASP A 50 -26.02 -18.01 -19.62
CA ASP A 50 -26.53 -19.29 -19.14
C ASP A 50 -25.44 -20.36 -19.07
N GLN A 51 -24.51 -20.41 -20.04
CA GLN A 51 -23.32 -21.27 -19.98
C GLN A 51 -22.40 -20.89 -18.81
N MET A 52 -22.19 -19.60 -18.56
CA MET A 52 -21.40 -19.14 -17.42
C MET A 52 -22.03 -19.59 -16.08
N MET A 53 -23.36 -19.61 -15.98
CA MET A 53 -24.05 -20.15 -14.80
C MET A 53 -23.81 -21.66 -14.63
N GLU A 54 -23.88 -22.43 -15.71
CA GLU A 54 -23.63 -23.87 -15.66
C GLU A 54 -22.20 -24.20 -15.22
N TYR A 55 -21.20 -23.42 -15.70
CA TYR A 55 -19.82 -23.56 -15.25
C TYR A 55 -19.62 -23.12 -13.80
N ASN A 56 -20.33 -22.08 -13.36
CA ASN A 56 -20.26 -21.61 -11.98
C ASN A 56 -20.84 -22.65 -11.00
N ASP A 57 -21.92 -23.33 -11.40
CA ASP A 57 -22.53 -24.43 -10.65
C ASP A 57 -21.59 -25.66 -10.55
N LYS A 58 -20.89 -25.99 -11.63
CA LYS A 58 -19.90 -27.07 -11.63
C LYS A 58 -18.68 -26.78 -10.76
N LEU A 59 -18.40 -25.47 -10.49
CA LEU A 59 -17.27 -24.99 -9.70
C LEU A 59 -17.64 -24.63 -8.26
N ASP A 60 -18.86 -24.94 -7.81
CA ASP A 60 -19.41 -24.68 -6.46
C ASP A 60 -19.27 -23.20 -5.99
N ARG A 61 -19.56 -22.27 -6.90
CA ARG A 61 -19.40 -20.82 -6.66
C ARG A 61 -20.69 -20.10 -6.32
N PRO A 62 -20.62 -18.92 -5.63
CA PRO A 62 -21.80 -18.11 -5.35
C PRO A 62 -22.54 -17.72 -6.64
N ARG A 63 -23.82 -18.08 -6.73
CA ARG A 63 -24.67 -17.83 -7.90
C ARG A 63 -25.04 -16.37 -8.09
N GLN A 64 -24.90 -15.55 -7.06
CA GLN A 64 -25.50 -14.20 -6.99
C GLN A 64 -25.01 -13.24 -8.08
N GLU A 65 -23.72 -13.25 -8.44
CA GLU A 65 -23.16 -12.32 -9.42
C GLU A 65 -23.65 -12.60 -10.85
N ILE A 66 -23.67 -13.88 -11.25
CA ILE A 66 -24.16 -14.24 -12.59
C ILE A 66 -25.68 -14.16 -12.65
N GLN A 67 -26.40 -14.42 -11.56
CA GLN A 67 -27.83 -14.19 -11.48
C GLN A 67 -28.18 -12.71 -11.68
N ARG A 68 -27.40 -11.79 -11.15
CA ARG A 68 -27.56 -10.34 -11.39
C ARG A 68 -27.38 -10.01 -12.88
N LEU A 69 -26.34 -10.51 -13.52
CA LEU A 69 -26.09 -10.33 -14.95
C LEU A 69 -27.22 -10.95 -15.79
N GLN A 70 -27.65 -12.17 -15.45
CA GLN A 70 -28.77 -12.84 -16.13
C GLN A 70 -30.08 -12.07 -16.00
N SER A 71 -30.38 -11.54 -14.79
CA SER A 71 -31.61 -10.74 -14.57
C SER A 71 -31.57 -9.45 -15.40
N ARG A 72 -30.42 -8.80 -15.52
CA ARG A 72 -30.24 -7.59 -16.33
C ARG A 72 -30.36 -7.85 -17.83
N VAL A 73 -29.76 -8.92 -18.34
CA VAL A 73 -29.92 -9.32 -19.74
C VAL A 73 -31.39 -9.59 -20.06
N ARG A 74 -32.13 -10.28 -19.15
CA ARG A 74 -33.56 -10.52 -19.30
C ARG A 74 -34.38 -9.21 -19.24
N GLN A 75 -34.03 -8.27 -18.37
CA GLN A 75 -34.66 -6.94 -18.31
C GLN A 75 -34.42 -6.13 -19.59
N GLY A 76 -33.17 -6.15 -20.12
CA GLY A 76 -32.86 -5.55 -21.40
C GLY A 76 -33.65 -6.15 -22.56
N GLN A 77 -33.80 -7.49 -22.62
CA GLN A 77 -34.63 -8.18 -23.62
C GLN A 77 -36.11 -7.81 -23.53
N GLU A 78 -36.63 -7.72 -22.29
CA GLU A 78 -38.04 -7.35 -22.08
C GLU A 78 -38.30 -5.88 -22.47
N LEU A 79 -37.38 -4.98 -22.13
CA LEU A 79 -37.43 -3.57 -22.54
C LEU A 79 -37.39 -3.42 -24.05
N ALA A 80 -36.46 -4.12 -24.73
CA ALA A 80 -36.35 -4.13 -26.18
C ALA A 80 -37.62 -4.66 -26.85
N ARG A 81 -38.24 -5.73 -26.30
CA ARG A 81 -39.54 -6.26 -26.76
C ARG A 81 -40.66 -5.25 -26.55
N LYS A 82 -40.70 -4.53 -25.40
CA LYS A 82 -41.70 -3.48 -25.14
C LYS A 82 -41.54 -2.33 -26.11
N CYS A 83 -40.30 -1.93 -26.44
CA CYS A 83 -40.01 -0.92 -27.46
C CYS A 83 -40.47 -1.36 -28.85
N SER A 84 -40.20 -2.60 -29.25
CA SER A 84 -40.58 -3.18 -30.54
C SER A 84 -42.09 -3.23 -30.71
N ARG A 85 -42.84 -3.67 -29.67
CA ARG A 85 -44.34 -3.73 -29.69
C ARG A 85 -44.99 -2.33 -29.76
N LYS A 86 -44.39 -1.29 -29.17
CA LYS A 86 -44.90 0.09 -29.19
C LYS A 86 -44.62 0.84 -30.50
N LEU A 87 -43.53 0.51 -31.18
CA LEU A 87 -43.23 1.03 -32.50
C LEU A 87 -44.29 0.65 -33.54
N SER A 88 -44.89 -0.54 -33.39
CA SER A 88 -45.99 -1.02 -34.22
C SER A 88 -47.32 -0.22 -34.04
N ARG A 89 -47.45 0.60 -32.99
CA ARG A 89 -48.71 1.29 -32.61
C ARG A 89 -48.65 2.82 -32.64
N ARG A 90 -47.87 3.46 -33.51
CA ARG A 90 -47.86 4.92 -33.81
C ARG A 90 -48.12 5.88 -32.62
N LYS A 91 -47.47 5.74 -31.50
CA LYS A 91 -47.49 6.73 -30.38
C LYS A 91 -46.09 7.38 -30.18
N PHE A 92 -45.87 8.45 -30.90
CA PHE A 92 -44.58 9.22 -30.92
C PHE A 92 -44.27 9.96 -29.61
N LEU A 93 -45.21 10.22 -28.76
CA LEU A 93 -45.07 11.10 -27.56
C LEU A 93 -44.32 10.48 -26.39
N SER A 94 -44.06 9.16 -26.38
CA SER A 94 -43.31 8.50 -25.30
C SER A 94 -41.86 8.14 -25.67
N PHE A 95 -41.38 8.61 -26.79
CA PHE A 95 -40.09 8.25 -27.35
C PHE A 95 -38.88 8.70 -26.50
N PRO A 96 -38.82 9.94 -25.97
CA PRO A 96 -37.68 10.39 -25.16
C PRO A 96 -37.52 9.57 -23.87
N TYR A 97 -38.63 9.18 -23.23
CA TYR A 97 -38.61 8.39 -22.01
C TYR A 97 -38.04 6.98 -22.21
N TYR A 98 -38.39 6.31 -23.29
CA TYR A 98 -37.84 4.97 -23.57
C TYR A 98 -36.42 5.02 -24.08
N GLN A 99 -36.01 6.10 -24.75
CA GLN A 99 -34.64 6.32 -25.19
C GLN A 99 -33.71 6.55 -23.99
N GLY A 100 -34.12 7.34 -22.99
CA GLY A 100 -33.40 7.53 -21.74
C GLY A 100 -33.24 6.21 -20.97
N LYS A 101 -34.33 5.42 -20.87
CA LYS A 101 -34.34 4.16 -20.14
C LYS A 101 -33.48 3.07 -20.84
N LEU A 102 -33.51 2.99 -22.16
CA LEU A 102 -32.62 2.09 -22.92
C LEU A 102 -31.14 2.49 -22.78
N LYS A 103 -30.83 3.80 -22.80
CA LYS A 103 -29.48 4.30 -22.59
C LYS A 103 -28.95 4.01 -21.18
N SER A 104 -29.80 4.14 -20.16
CA SER A 104 -29.47 3.85 -18.76
C SER A 104 -29.23 2.35 -18.52
N GLU A 105 -30.04 1.47 -19.09
CA GLU A 105 -29.87 0.02 -19.00
C GLU A 105 -28.62 -0.47 -19.74
N ASP A 106 -28.32 0.13 -20.89
CA ASP A 106 -27.13 -0.18 -21.68
C ASP A 106 -25.85 0.21 -20.94
N GLN A 107 -25.79 1.41 -20.36
CA GLN A 107 -24.67 1.87 -19.56
C GLN A 107 -24.45 1.00 -18.29
N SER A 108 -25.54 0.55 -17.67
CA SER A 108 -25.48 -0.34 -16.51
C SER A 108 -24.94 -1.74 -16.89
N LEU A 109 -25.31 -2.25 -18.07
CA LEU A 109 -24.80 -3.51 -18.60
C LEU A 109 -23.29 -3.42 -18.94
N GLN A 110 -22.86 -2.30 -19.54
CA GLN A 110 -21.45 -2.05 -19.89
C GLN A 110 -20.54 -2.03 -18.67
N ARG A 111 -21.01 -1.47 -17.54
CA ARG A 111 -20.23 -1.43 -16.31
C ARG A 111 -20.10 -2.79 -15.64
N HIS A 112 -21.20 -3.54 -15.56
CA HIS A 112 -21.14 -4.92 -15.08
C HIS A 112 -20.21 -5.78 -15.92
N LEU A 113 -20.25 -5.62 -17.24
CA LEU A 113 -19.37 -6.38 -18.14
C LEU A 113 -17.91 -5.91 -18.08
N SER A 114 -17.66 -4.61 -17.92
CA SER A 114 -16.28 -4.11 -17.91
C SER A 114 -15.59 -4.24 -16.55
N PHE A 115 -16.33 -4.13 -15.46
CA PHE A 115 -15.76 -4.16 -14.10
C PHE A 115 -15.91 -5.52 -13.43
N ASP A 116 -17.13 -6.06 -13.32
CA ASP A 116 -17.39 -7.32 -12.63
C ASP A 116 -16.82 -8.52 -13.40
N VAL A 117 -16.88 -8.49 -14.75
CA VAL A 117 -16.30 -9.55 -15.58
C VAL A 117 -14.77 -9.51 -15.57
N GLN A 118 -14.12 -8.34 -15.49
CA GLN A 118 -12.65 -8.28 -15.35
C GLN A 118 -12.18 -8.75 -13.97
N VAL A 119 -12.85 -8.36 -12.90
CA VAL A 119 -12.58 -8.85 -11.54
C VAL A 119 -12.87 -10.34 -11.44
N GLN A 120 -13.99 -10.80 -12.00
CA GLN A 120 -14.34 -12.21 -12.01
C GLN A 120 -13.40 -13.04 -12.88
N ASN A 121 -12.93 -12.50 -14.01
CA ASN A 121 -11.94 -13.17 -14.83
C ASN A 121 -10.57 -13.26 -14.15
N ALA A 122 -10.15 -12.24 -13.40
CA ALA A 122 -8.95 -12.32 -12.58
C ALA A 122 -9.10 -13.36 -11.46
N ARG A 123 -10.26 -13.41 -10.78
CA ARG A 123 -10.58 -14.46 -9.79
C ARG A 123 -10.67 -15.84 -10.45
N ASN A 124 -11.28 -15.95 -11.62
CA ASN A 124 -11.44 -17.20 -12.35
C ASN A 124 -10.09 -17.75 -12.81
N LEU A 125 -9.20 -16.89 -13.29
CA LEU A 125 -7.83 -17.26 -13.65
C LEU A 125 -7.06 -17.77 -12.42
N MET A 126 -7.17 -17.09 -11.27
CA MET A 126 -6.59 -17.50 -10.00
C MET A 126 -7.13 -18.87 -9.55
N GLU A 127 -8.44 -19.15 -9.67
CA GLU A 127 -9.01 -20.44 -9.26
C GLU A 127 -8.72 -21.57 -10.26
N VAL A 128 -8.63 -21.26 -11.56
CA VAL A 128 -8.16 -22.23 -12.56
C VAL A 128 -6.70 -22.61 -12.26
N LEU A 129 -5.86 -21.62 -11.92
CA LEU A 129 -4.49 -21.87 -11.51
C LEU A 129 -4.42 -22.71 -10.22
N LEU A 130 -5.26 -22.44 -9.22
CA LEU A 130 -5.36 -23.23 -7.98
C LEU A 130 -5.82 -24.68 -8.24
N LYS A 131 -6.80 -24.89 -9.14
CA LYS A 131 -7.25 -26.25 -9.51
C LYS A 131 -6.25 -26.99 -10.38
N VAL A 132 -5.55 -26.29 -11.27
CA VAL A 132 -4.42 -26.86 -12.01
C VAL A 132 -3.32 -27.29 -11.05
N GLU A 133 -3.05 -26.50 -10.00
CA GLU A 133 -2.08 -26.85 -8.96
C GLU A 133 -2.55 -28.05 -8.11
N GLU A 134 -3.83 -28.14 -7.79
CA GLU A 134 -4.43 -29.27 -7.07
C GLU A 134 -4.38 -30.56 -7.92
N ILE A 135 -4.66 -30.47 -9.23
CA ILE A 135 -4.50 -31.53 -10.19
C ILE A 135 -3.02 -31.92 -10.36
N LEU A 136 -2.11 -30.95 -10.43
CA LEU A 136 -0.67 -31.18 -10.49
C LEU A 136 -0.13 -31.84 -9.21
N ASN A 137 -0.67 -31.50 -8.04
CA ASN A 137 -0.35 -32.16 -6.77
C ASN A 137 -0.88 -33.60 -6.68
N ILE A 138 -2.05 -33.87 -7.27
CA ILE A 138 -2.63 -35.21 -7.39
C ILE A 138 -1.84 -36.06 -8.44
N LEU A 139 -1.41 -35.44 -9.53
CA LEU A 139 -0.65 -36.06 -10.60
C LEU A 139 0.87 -36.11 -10.35
N GLY A 140 1.36 -35.41 -9.31
CA GLY A 140 2.79 -35.31 -8.97
C GLY A 140 3.50 -36.61 -8.58
N LYS A 141 2.90 -37.75 -8.83
CA LYS A 141 3.53 -39.07 -8.71
C LYS A 141 3.69 -39.85 -10.03
N GLN A 142 3.10 -39.41 -11.15
CA GLN A 142 3.35 -40.03 -12.45
C GLN A 142 3.03 -39.05 -13.62
N ASP A 143 4.03 -38.83 -14.50
CA ASP A 143 3.93 -38.25 -15.85
C ASP A 143 3.61 -36.74 -16.01
N PHE A 144 4.59 -35.88 -15.70
CA PHE A 144 4.61 -34.46 -16.08
C PHE A 144 4.68 -34.20 -17.60
N ALA A 145 4.81 -35.23 -18.45
CA ALA A 145 5.11 -35.05 -19.86
C ALA A 145 3.91 -34.83 -20.79
N LYS A 146 2.66 -34.82 -20.31
CA LYS A 146 1.45 -34.75 -21.15
C LYS A 146 0.57 -33.51 -21.08
N PHE A 147 0.93 -32.51 -20.27
CA PHE A 147 0.18 -31.22 -20.23
C PHE A 147 0.84 -30.16 -21.12
N SER A 148 0.77 -30.37 -22.44
CA SER A 148 1.16 -29.32 -23.40
C SER A 148 -0.09 -28.53 -23.87
N GLY A 149 -0.33 -27.36 -23.31
CA GLY A 149 -1.41 -26.53 -23.88
C GLY A 149 -1.64 -25.16 -23.28
N SER A 150 -1.42 -24.90 -22.02
CA SER A 150 -1.61 -23.55 -21.46
C SER A 150 -0.26 -22.92 -21.10
N GLN A 151 0.18 -21.92 -21.87
CA GLN A 151 1.27 -21.05 -21.44
C GLN A 151 0.81 -20.30 -20.19
N ILE A 152 1.42 -20.62 -19.04
CA ILE A 152 1.37 -19.74 -17.87
C ILE A 152 2.22 -18.53 -18.26
N GLN A 153 1.58 -17.40 -18.58
CA GLN A 153 2.29 -16.15 -18.76
C GLN A 153 2.69 -15.63 -17.37
N GLY A 154 4.00 -15.51 -17.15
CA GLY A 154 4.52 -14.85 -15.96
C GLY A 154 4.05 -13.39 -15.91
N LEU A 155 3.55 -12.94 -14.76
CA LEU A 155 3.28 -11.53 -14.53
C LEU A 155 4.62 -10.83 -14.30
N SER A 156 4.87 -9.74 -15.02
CA SER A 156 6.08 -8.93 -14.81
C SER A 156 6.11 -8.39 -13.36
N GLY A 157 7.13 -8.81 -12.62
CA GLY A 157 7.42 -8.28 -11.28
C GLY A 157 8.24 -7.00 -11.30
N ALA A 158 8.50 -6.42 -12.46
CA ALA A 158 9.26 -5.18 -12.58
C ALA A 158 8.55 -4.01 -11.90
N PRO A 159 9.24 -3.22 -11.06
CA PRO A 159 8.69 -1.99 -10.49
C PRO A 159 8.33 -0.98 -11.58
N GLU A 160 7.58 0.08 -11.22
CA GLU A 160 7.29 1.17 -12.13
C GLU A 160 8.56 1.77 -12.76
N GLU A 161 8.44 2.25 -14.01
CA GLU A 161 9.55 2.88 -14.70
C GLU A 161 10.01 4.12 -13.95
N PRO A 162 11.29 4.19 -13.54
CA PRO A 162 11.79 5.37 -12.85
C PRO A 162 11.98 6.54 -13.82
N LYS A 163 11.55 7.72 -13.40
CA LYS A 163 11.94 8.97 -14.07
C LYS A 163 13.36 9.30 -13.63
N CYS A 164 14.34 9.15 -14.51
CA CYS A 164 15.74 9.43 -14.24
C CYS A 164 16.35 10.25 -15.37
N MET A 165 17.38 11.02 -15.06
CA MET A 165 18.14 11.85 -16.00
C MET A 165 19.56 11.30 -16.12
N GLY A 166 20.17 11.45 -17.31
CA GLY A 166 21.59 11.12 -17.51
C GLY A 166 21.96 9.64 -17.48
N MET A 167 21.01 8.73 -17.72
CA MET A 167 21.29 7.28 -17.68
C MET A 167 21.11 6.57 -19.04
N ASP A 168 20.89 7.29 -20.12
CA ASP A 168 20.54 6.66 -21.40
C ASP A 168 21.75 5.96 -22.04
N GLU A 169 22.95 6.51 -21.90
CA GLU A 169 24.17 5.87 -22.39
C GLU A 169 24.49 4.60 -21.55
N HIS A 170 24.43 4.70 -20.24
CA HIS A 170 24.60 3.55 -19.33
C HIS A 170 23.58 2.45 -19.61
N LEU A 171 22.31 2.82 -19.85
CA LEU A 171 21.24 1.88 -20.21
C LEU A 171 21.57 1.15 -21.51
N SER A 172 21.99 1.88 -22.52
CA SER A 172 22.32 1.31 -23.84
C SER A 172 23.49 0.33 -23.75
N ARG A 173 24.54 0.67 -23.01
CA ARG A 173 25.71 -0.20 -22.78
C ARG A 173 25.32 -1.45 -21.98
N LEU A 174 24.57 -1.29 -20.86
CA LEU A 174 24.15 -2.39 -20.00
C LEU A 174 23.23 -3.36 -20.75
N ARG A 175 22.33 -2.85 -21.59
CA ARG A 175 21.46 -3.65 -22.45
C ARG A 175 22.25 -4.52 -23.41
N ILE A 176 23.25 -3.95 -24.09
CA ILE A 176 24.10 -4.70 -25.03
C ILE A 176 24.81 -5.83 -24.29
N GLU A 177 25.35 -5.57 -23.11
CA GLU A 177 26.05 -6.57 -22.33
C GLU A 177 25.11 -7.68 -21.84
N LEU A 178 23.94 -7.34 -21.30
CA LEU A 178 22.94 -8.30 -20.83
C LEU A 178 22.43 -9.22 -21.96
N LEU A 179 22.31 -8.69 -23.18
CA LEU A 179 21.74 -9.44 -24.30
C LEU A 179 22.73 -10.37 -25.00
N LYS A 180 24.02 -10.35 -24.65
CA LYS A 180 25.02 -11.29 -25.19
C LYS A 180 24.67 -12.73 -24.81
N ASP A 181 24.84 -13.67 -25.76
CA ASP A 181 24.45 -15.06 -25.57
C ASP A 181 25.28 -15.81 -24.52
N ASP A 182 26.54 -15.44 -24.37
CA ASP A 182 27.52 -16.04 -23.42
C ASP A 182 27.31 -15.54 -21.98
N VAL A 183 26.54 -14.52 -21.75
CA VAL A 183 26.26 -13.95 -20.42
C VAL A 183 25.00 -14.58 -19.81
N SER A 184 25.17 -15.40 -18.78
CA SER A 184 24.05 -15.95 -18.00
C SER A 184 23.78 -15.15 -16.73
N VAL A 185 24.80 -14.57 -16.09
CA VAL A 185 24.73 -13.68 -14.92
C VAL A 185 25.53 -12.44 -15.22
N LEU A 186 24.93 -11.28 -15.05
CA LEU A 186 25.59 -9.97 -15.18
C LEU A 186 25.53 -9.26 -13.82
N VAL A 187 26.69 -8.83 -13.31
CA VAL A 187 26.79 -8.14 -12.01
C VAL A 187 27.05 -6.67 -12.25
N LEU A 188 26.06 -5.83 -11.97
CA LEU A 188 26.14 -4.36 -11.99
C LEU A 188 26.64 -3.87 -10.64
N THR A 189 27.83 -3.26 -10.60
CA THR A 189 28.48 -2.82 -9.36
C THR A 189 28.59 -1.30 -9.30
N GLY A 190 28.74 -0.75 -8.10
CA GLY A 190 28.97 0.67 -7.87
C GLY A 190 28.66 1.08 -6.45
N LEU A 191 29.05 2.30 -6.08
CA LEU A 191 28.83 2.84 -4.74
C LEU A 191 27.33 2.94 -4.38
N GLY A 192 27.02 3.02 -3.08
CA GLY A 192 25.67 3.36 -2.62
C GLY A 192 25.23 4.71 -3.22
N GLY A 193 23.97 4.82 -3.64
CA GLY A 193 23.45 6.06 -4.23
C GLY A 193 23.95 6.38 -5.65
N SER A 194 24.68 5.45 -6.33
CA SER A 194 25.14 5.64 -7.72
C SER A 194 24.04 5.42 -8.78
N GLY A 195 22.83 4.95 -8.38
CA GLY A 195 21.71 4.74 -9.30
C GLY A 195 21.61 3.33 -9.88
N LYS A 196 22.31 2.30 -9.33
CA LYS A 196 22.23 0.89 -9.82
C LYS A 196 20.82 0.34 -9.90
N SER A 197 20.06 0.45 -8.82
CA SER A 197 18.68 -0.01 -8.76
C SER A 197 17.79 0.76 -9.73
N THR A 198 18.03 2.05 -9.91
CA THR A 198 17.33 2.91 -10.88
C THR A 198 17.60 2.45 -12.30
N LEU A 199 18.88 2.19 -12.63
CA LEU A 199 19.28 1.70 -13.95
C LEU A 199 18.72 0.30 -14.23
N ALA A 200 18.76 -0.61 -13.24
CA ALA A 200 18.17 -1.96 -13.35
C ALA A 200 16.66 -1.90 -13.56
N LYS A 201 15.94 -1.02 -12.83
CA LYS A 201 14.51 -0.77 -13.05
C LYS A 201 14.22 -0.22 -14.44
N LYS A 202 15.00 0.78 -14.91
CA LYS A 202 14.86 1.34 -16.25
C LYS A 202 15.12 0.29 -17.33
N LEU A 203 16.10 -0.59 -17.14
CA LEU A 203 16.39 -1.69 -18.05
C LEU A 203 15.21 -2.67 -18.20
N CYS A 204 14.47 -2.95 -17.13
CA CYS A 204 13.26 -3.78 -17.20
C CYS A 204 12.19 -3.19 -18.14
N TRP A 205 12.20 -1.88 -18.33
CA TRP A 205 11.26 -1.16 -19.20
C TRP A 205 11.79 -0.89 -20.61
N ASP A 206 13.08 -1.18 -20.85
CA ASP A 206 13.68 -0.99 -22.18
C ASP A 206 12.92 -1.80 -23.25
N PRO A 207 12.57 -1.20 -24.40
CA PRO A 207 11.78 -1.86 -25.46
C PRO A 207 12.42 -3.14 -26.00
N HIS A 208 13.76 -3.21 -26.09
CA HIS A 208 14.47 -4.40 -26.57
C HIS A 208 14.48 -5.52 -25.53
N VAL A 209 14.64 -5.16 -24.25
CA VAL A 209 14.58 -6.12 -23.13
C VAL A 209 13.16 -6.67 -23.01
N LYS A 210 12.15 -5.81 -23.05
CA LYS A 210 10.74 -6.25 -23.11
C LYS A 210 10.42 -7.06 -24.36
N GLY A 211 10.99 -6.70 -25.49
CA GLY A 211 10.81 -7.47 -26.73
C GLY A 211 11.35 -8.89 -26.64
N LYS A 212 12.49 -9.10 -25.91
CA LYS A 212 13.09 -10.43 -25.72
C LYS A 212 12.39 -11.25 -24.62
N PHE A 213 12.16 -10.63 -23.44
CA PHE A 213 11.68 -11.35 -22.26
C PHE A 213 10.16 -11.26 -22.05
N GLY A 214 9.47 -10.36 -22.75
CA GLY A 214 8.02 -10.15 -22.63
C GLY A 214 7.59 -9.84 -21.21
N GLY A 215 6.63 -10.60 -20.69
CA GLY A 215 6.15 -10.53 -19.30
C GLY A 215 7.02 -11.29 -18.29
N ASN A 216 8.08 -11.99 -18.73
CA ASN A 216 8.90 -12.85 -17.88
C ASN A 216 10.10 -12.09 -17.28
N ILE A 217 9.86 -10.89 -16.79
CA ILE A 217 10.84 -10.05 -16.09
C ILE A 217 10.44 -10.03 -14.61
N PHE A 218 11.32 -10.58 -13.76
CA PHE A 218 11.11 -10.65 -12.32
C PHE A 218 12.13 -9.79 -11.58
N PHE A 219 11.68 -9.02 -10.61
CA PHE A 219 12.53 -8.10 -9.86
C PHE A 219 12.35 -8.36 -8.36
N VAL A 220 13.45 -8.65 -7.65
CA VAL A 220 13.47 -8.90 -6.21
C VAL A 220 14.59 -8.13 -5.57
N THR A 221 14.32 -7.41 -4.49
CA THR A 221 15.33 -6.69 -3.70
C THR A 221 15.78 -7.58 -2.54
N PHE A 222 17.09 -7.62 -2.30
CA PHE A 222 17.72 -8.33 -1.18
C PHE A 222 17.92 -7.36 -0.02
N SER A 223 17.46 -7.75 1.16
CA SER A 223 17.81 -7.06 2.40
C SER A 223 19.22 -7.46 2.84
N GLU A 224 19.79 -6.76 3.81
CA GLU A 224 21.12 -7.08 4.38
C GLU A 224 21.18 -8.53 4.93
N THR A 225 20.07 -9.00 5.49
CA THR A 225 19.86 -10.39 5.95
C THR A 225 18.72 -11.05 5.16
N PRO A 226 18.97 -11.56 3.95
CA PRO A 226 17.90 -12.05 3.09
C PRO A 226 17.39 -13.43 3.53
N ASN A 227 16.08 -13.58 3.59
CA ASN A 227 15.45 -14.88 3.78
C ASN A 227 15.10 -15.50 2.42
N LEU A 228 15.72 -16.64 2.10
CA LEU A 228 15.56 -17.30 0.80
C LEU A 228 14.11 -17.74 0.53
N LYS A 229 13.41 -18.28 1.55
CA LYS A 229 12.01 -18.70 1.39
C LYS A 229 11.12 -17.51 1.04
N ASN A 230 11.41 -16.33 1.59
CA ASN A 230 10.65 -15.12 1.32
C ASN A 230 10.88 -14.59 -0.08
N ILE A 231 12.14 -14.59 -0.54
CA ILE A 231 12.47 -14.25 -1.93
C ILE A 231 11.73 -15.18 -2.91
N VAL A 232 11.75 -16.48 -2.64
CA VAL A 232 11.06 -17.47 -3.46
C VAL A 232 9.55 -17.25 -3.44
N ARG A 233 8.94 -16.94 -2.28
CA ARG A 233 7.52 -16.60 -2.17
C ARG A 233 7.15 -15.41 -3.04
N THR A 234 7.92 -14.33 -2.98
CA THR A 234 7.70 -13.14 -3.81
C THR A 234 7.73 -13.50 -5.31
N LEU A 235 8.63 -14.39 -5.73
CA LEU A 235 8.68 -14.85 -7.11
C LEU A 235 7.45 -15.68 -7.51
N PHE A 236 6.92 -16.54 -6.60
CA PHE A 236 5.66 -17.24 -6.82
C PHE A 236 4.49 -16.26 -6.99
N GLU A 237 4.42 -15.22 -6.16
CA GLU A 237 3.40 -14.17 -6.25
C GLU A 237 3.51 -13.38 -7.56
N HIS A 238 4.73 -13.04 -7.99
CA HIS A 238 4.95 -12.40 -9.29
C HIS A 238 4.48 -13.27 -10.48
N CYS A 239 4.52 -14.57 -10.34
CA CYS A 239 3.97 -15.49 -11.33
C CYS A 239 2.43 -15.66 -11.20
N GLY A 240 1.79 -15.01 -10.23
CA GLY A 240 0.36 -15.18 -9.97
C GLY A 240 -0.01 -16.56 -9.42
N CYS A 241 0.97 -17.31 -8.89
CA CYS A 241 0.79 -18.65 -8.38
C CYS A 241 0.58 -18.67 -6.86
N LYS A 242 -0.22 -19.62 -6.38
CA LYS A 242 -0.32 -19.86 -4.94
C LYS A 242 1.03 -20.29 -4.40
N VAL A 243 1.45 -19.65 -3.33
CA VAL A 243 2.72 -19.97 -2.67
C VAL A 243 2.59 -21.29 -1.92
N PRO A 244 3.39 -22.33 -2.24
CA PRO A 244 3.39 -23.57 -1.49
C PRO A 244 4.10 -23.40 -0.14
N GLU A 245 3.81 -24.26 0.82
CA GLU A 245 4.60 -24.35 2.04
C GLU A 245 6.00 -24.87 1.75
N PHE A 246 7.03 -24.23 2.31
CA PHE A 246 8.42 -24.62 2.16
C PHE A 246 8.95 -25.24 3.47
N GLN A 247 9.39 -26.50 3.37
CA GLN A 247 9.98 -27.20 4.53
C GLN A 247 11.42 -26.73 4.81
N SER A 248 12.20 -26.51 3.74
CA SER A 248 13.58 -26.04 3.81
C SER A 248 13.87 -25.03 2.69
N ASP A 249 15.04 -24.40 2.74
CA ASP A 249 15.53 -23.53 1.65
C ASP A 249 15.73 -24.30 0.34
N GLU A 250 16.20 -25.56 0.43
CA GLU A 250 16.37 -26.41 -0.75
C GLU A 250 15.02 -26.79 -1.37
N ASP A 251 14.01 -27.08 -0.55
CA ASP A 251 12.64 -27.33 -1.02
C ASP A 251 12.07 -26.09 -1.71
N ALA A 252 12.29 -24.90 -1.16
CA ALA A 252 11.85 -23.64 -1.78
C ALA A 252 12.49 -23.44 -3.17
N ILE A 253 13.82 -23.62 -3.28
CA ILE A 253 14.55 -23.49 -4.55
C ILE A 253 14.11 -24.55 -5.57
N ASN A 254 13.91 -25.78 -5.14
CA ASN A 254 13.45 -26.86 -6.02
C ASN A 254 12.06 -26.54 -6.59
N LYS A 255 11.13 -26.08 -5.76
CA LYS A 255 9.79 -25.66 -6.18
C LYS A 255 9.84 -24.44 -7.12
N LEU A 256 10.71 -23.47 -6.83
CA LEU A 256 10.95 -22.35 -7.74
C LEU A 256 11.51 -22.80 -9.09
N GLY A 257 12.47 -23.73 -9.11
CA GLY A 257 13.02 -24.29 -10.35
C GLY A 257 11.96 -24.99 -11.20
N ILE A 258 11.00 -25.67 -10.57
CA ILE A 258 9.84 -26.26 -11.27
C ILE A 258 8.96 -25.16 -11.86
N LEU A 259 8.61 -24.14 -11.07
CA LEU A 259 7.79 -22.99 -11.51
C LEU A 259 8.43 -22.29 -12.71
N LEU A 260 9.71 -21.91 -12.61
CA LEU A 260 10.42 -21.20 -13.68
C LEU A 260 10.55 -22.04 -14.97
N ARG A 261 10.65 -23.36 -14.89
CA ARG A 261 10.61 -24.24 -16.07
C ARG A 261 9.24 -24.29 -16.72
N LEU A 262 8.16 -24.17 -15.97
CA LEU A 262 6.80 -24.06 -16.50
C LEU A 262 6.58 -22.72 -17.21
N VAL A 263 7.11 -21.63 -16.65
CA VAL A 263 7.12 -20.29 -17.26
C VAL A 263 8.09 -20.20 -18.44
N GLY A 264 9.20 -20.93 -18.38
CA GLY A 264 10.40 -20.83 -19.24
C GLY A 264 10.29 -21.41 -20.65
N ARG A 265 9.08 -21.50 -21.25
CA ARG A 265 8.94 -21.66 -22.71
C ARG A 265 9.28 -20.38 -23.48
N SER A 266 9.44 -19.26 -22.78
CA SER A 266 9.90 -17.96 -23.27
C SER A 266 11.10 -17.51 -22.43
N PRO A 267 11.99 -16.65 -22.95
CA PRO A 267 13.13 -16.10 -22.22
C PRO A 267 12.73 -15.51 -20.87
N ILE A 268 13.57 -15.67 -19.84
CA ILE A 268 13.33 -15.16 -18.49
C ILE A 268 14.47 -14.24 -18.08
N LEU A 269 14.14 -13.07 -17.54
CA LEU A 269 15.06 -12.18 -16.85
C LEU A 269 14.71 -12.13 -15.35
N LEU A 270 15.65 -12.53 -14.50
CA LEU A 270 15.58 -12.35 -13.05
C LEU A 270 16.53 -11.23 -12.62
N VAL A 271 16.00 -10.21 -11.98
CA VAL A 271 16.78 -9.12 -11.40
C VAL A 271 16.84 -9.30 -9.88
N LEU A 272 18.08 -9.46 -9.36
CA LEU A 272 18.36 -9.54 -7.93
C LEU A 272 19.00 -8.20 -7.53
N ASP A 273 18.22 -7.34 -6.90
CA ASP A 273 18.63 -5.97 -6.57
C ASP A 273 19.22 -5.87 -5.17
N ASP A 274 20.26 -5.06 -4.99
CA ASP A 274 21.02 -4.77 -3.76
C ASP A 274 21.54 -6.03 -3.04
N VAL A 275 22.20 -6.93 -3.78
CA VAL A 275 22.79 -8.15 -3.20
C VAL A 275 24.06 -7.80 -2.40
N TRP A 276 24.05 -8.19 -1.13
CA TRP A 276 25.15 -7.94 -0.20
C TRP A 276 26.27 -8.99 -0.29
N GLN A 277 27.47 -8.66 0.17
CA GLN A 277 28.62 -9.58 0.12
C GLN A 277 28.35 -10.90 0.86
N SER A 278 27.70 -10.83 2.01
CA SER A 278 27.29 -12.02 2.79
C SER A 278 26.33 -12.93 2.03
N SER A 279 25.61 -12.41 1.05
CA SER A 279 24.55 -13.08 0.29
C SER A 279 24.98 -13.53 -1.10
N GLU A 280 26.25 -13.37 -1.47
CA GLU A 280 26.79 -13.77 -2.78
C GLU A 280 26.49 -15.26 -3.08
N ALA A 281 26.64 -16.15 -2.09
CA ALA A 281 26.37 -17.57 -2.23
C ALA A 281 24.89 -17.88 -2.57
N LEU A 282 23.96 -17.01 -2.21
CA LEU A 282 22.54 -17.20 -2.53
C LEU A 282 22.25 -16.99 -4.02
N VAL A 283 23.03 -16.16 -4.72
CA VAL A 283 22.86 -15.93 -6.17
C VAL A 283 23.00 -17.26 -6.95
N ASP A 284 23.92 -18.15 -6.55
CA ASP A 284 24.06 -19.46 -7.20
C ASP A 284 22.82 -20.32 -7.09
N LYS A 285 22.05 -20.21 -6.01
CA LYS A 285 20.82 -20.99 -5.84
C LYS A 285 19.75 -20.62 -6.88
N PHE A 286 19.84 -19.41 -7.47
CA PHE A 286 18.95 -18.97 -8.54
C PHE A 286 19.43 -19.31 -9.96
N ARG A 287 20.59 -19.98 -10.13
CA ARG A 287 21.12 -20.37 -11.45
C ARG A 287 20.48 -21.66 -11.92
N PHE A 288 19.35 -21.55 -12.61
CA PHE A 288 18.64 -22.68 -13.16
C PHE A 288 19.08 -22.98 -14.61
N GLN A 289 19.13 -24.26 -14.98
CA GLN A 289 19.35 -24.70 -16.36
C GLN A 289 18.04 -24.58 -17.15
N ILE A 290 17.78 -23.37 -17.63
CA ILE A 290 16.60 -23.01 -18.44
C ILE A 290 17.11 -22.26 -19.68
N PRO A 291 16.62 -22.59 -20.89
CA PRO A 291 16.99 -21.85 -22.09
C PRO A 291 16.68 -20.35 -22.00
N ASP A 292 17.59 -19.51 -22.46
CA ASP A 292 17.45 -18.05 -22.44
C ASP A 292 17.12 -17.45 -21.07
N TYR A 293 17.62 -18.07 -20.00
CA TYR A 293 17.50 -17.55 -18.63
C TYR A 293 18.69 -16.66 -18.28
N LYS A 294 18.41 -15.43 -17.87
CA LYS A 294 19.43 -14.46 -17.50
C LYS A 294 19.16 -13.88 -16.13
N ILE A 295 20.24 -13.61 -15.40
CA ILE A 295 20.21 -12.98 -14.08
C ILE A 295 20.97 -11.68 -14.16
N LEU A 296 20.34 -10.57 -13.75
CA LEU A 296 21.00 -9.30 -13.48
C LEU A 296 21.09 -9.12 -11.96
N VAL A 297 22.29 -8.93 -11.45
CA VAL A 297 22.56 -8.68 -10.03
C VAL A 297 23.01 -7.24 -9.88
N THR A 298 22.43 -6.48 -8.95
CA THR A 298 23.03 -5.21 -8.51
C THR A 298 23.70 -5.40 -7.16
N SER A 299 24.88 -4.84 -6.97
CA SER A 299 25.62 -4.95 -5.72
C SER A 299 26.54 -3.74 -5.49
N ARG A 300 26.88 -3.49 -4.22
CA ARG A 300 27.91 -2.51 -3.85
C ARG A 300 29.33 -3.09 -4.00
N VAL A 301 29.43 -4.40 -4.12
CA VAL A 301 30.70 -5.16 -4.18
C VAL A 301 30.75 -5.95 -5.47
N ALA A 302 31.96 -6.15 -5.99
CA ALA A 302 32.22 -6.94 -7.19
C ALA A 302 32.27 -8.44 -6.87
N PHE A 303 31.38 -9.22 -7.47
CA PHE A 303 31.35 -10.69 -7.34
C PHE A 303 32.11 -11.34 -8.52
N GLN A 304 33.40 -11.50 -8.39
CA GLN A 304 34.26 -12.01 -9.47
C GLN A 304 33.93 -13.44 -9.94
N ARG A 305 33.29 -14.26 -9.08
CA ARG A 305 32.89 -15.63 -9.42
C ARG A 305 31.81 -15.73 -10.50
N PHE A 306 31.09 -14.64 -10.79
CA PHE A 306 30.04 -14.59 -11.83
C PHE A 306 30.51 -13.94 -13.14
N GLY A 307 31.80 -13.72 -13.30
CA GLY A 307 32.41 -13.09 -14.46
C GLY A 307 32.95 -11.70 -14.17
N THR A 308 33.24 -10.93 -15.21
CA THR A 308 33.73 -9.55 -15.05
C THR A 308 32.57 -8.67 -14.62
N PRO A 309 32.61 -8.04 -13.42
CA PRO A 309 31.59 -7.12 -12.99
C PRO A 309 31.51 -5.90 -13.90
N TRP A 310 30.30 -5.41 -14.10
CA TRP A 310 30.06 -4.19 -14.87
C TRP A 310 29.97 -2.99 -13.92
N PRO A 311 31.00 -2.11 -13.84
CA PRO A 311 30.95 -0.98 -12.94
C PRO A 311 30.04 0.11 -13.49
N LEU A 312 29.15 0.64 -12.64
CA LEU A 312 28.40 1.86 -12.94
C LEU A 312 29.27 3.07 -12.59
N GLU A 313 29.67 3.78 -13.61
CA GLU A 313 30.42 5.03 -13.46
C GLU A 313 29.53 6.15 -12.91
N PRO A 314 30.09 7.13 -12.18
CA PRO A 314 29.37 8.34 -11.79
C PRO A 314 28.83 9.06 -13.03
N LEU A 315 27.75 9.87 -12.85
CA LEU A 315 27.25 10.73 -13.92
C LEU A 315 28.34 11.63 -14.47
N ASP A 316 28.35 11.82 -15.78
CA ASP A 316 29.22 12.83 -16.40
C ASP A 316 28.84 14.24 -15.92
N HIS A 317 29.68 15.24 -16.26
CA HIS A 317 29.48 16.59 -15.73
C HIS A 317 28.18 17.23 -16.22
N ASP A 318 27.81 17.05 -17.49
CA ASP A 318 26.66 17.73 -18.10
C ASP A 318 25.35 17.12 -17.56
N ASP A 319 25.28 15.80 -17.44
CA ASP A 319 24.16 15.08 -16.83
C ASP A 319 24.06 15.40 -15.33
N ALA A 320 25.17 15.48 -14.62
CA ALA A 320 25.20 15.85 -13.21
C ALA A 320 24.68 17.28 -12.98
N VAL A 321 25.09 18.25 -13.83
CA VAL A 321 24.57 19.63 -13.79
C VAL A 321 23.09 19.66 -14.09
N SER A 322 22.64 18.89 -15.08
CA SER A 322 21.23 18.80 -15.46
C SER A 322 20.36 18.24 -14.33
N LEU A 323 20.79 17.14 -13.68
CA LEU A 323 20.11 16.54 -12.55
C LEU A 323 20.07 17.49 -11.34
N PHE A 324 21.18 18.13 -11.04
CA PHE A 324 21.30 19.10 -9.94
C PHE A 324 20.38 20.29 -10.14
N ARG A 325 20.37 20.91 -11.36
CA ARG A 325 19.50 22.05 -11.68
C ARG A 325 18.02 21.67 -11.57
N HIS A 326 17.68 20.46 -12.02
CA HIS A 326 16.31 19.92 -11.86
C HIS A 326 15.93 19.79 -10.39
N SER A 327 16.82 19.21 -9.58
CA SER A 327 16.61 18.97 -8.14
C SER A 327 16.53 20.26 -7.33
N ALA A 328 17.38 21.24 -7.67
CA ALA A 328 17.35 22.57 -7.09
C ALA A 328 16.20 23.44 -7.62
N GLN A 329 15.40 22.94 -8.57
CA GLN A 329 14.26 23.63 -9.19
C GLN A 329 14.62 25.01 -9.75
N LEU A 330 15.82 25.15 -10.34
CA LEU A 330 16.29 26.41 -10.90
C LEU A 330 15.49 26.80 -12.14
N ASN A 331 14.48 27.65 -11.92
CA ASN A 331 13.61 28.19 -12.93
C ASN A 331 13.39 29.68 -12.73
N SER A 332 12.73 30.34 -13.65
CA SER A 332 12.49 31.78 -13.65
C SER A 332 11.72 32.36 -12.44
N LYS A 333 11.27 31.51 -11.52
CA LYS A 333 10.51 31.88 -10.32
C LYS A 333 11.35 31.82 -9.03
N CYS A 334 12.63 31.44 -9.10
CA CYS A 334 13.50 31.40 -7.92
C CYS A 334 13.82 32.80 -7.40
N SER A 335 13.86 32.94 -6.07
CA SER A 335 14.23 34.22 -5.39
C SER A 335 15.70 34.57 -5.61
N TYR A 336 16.56 33.57 -5.73
CA TYR A 336 17.98 33.67 -6.07
C TYR A 336 18.31 32.70 -7.20
N MET A 337 19.06 33.18 -8.21
CA MET A 337 19.54 32.37 -9.32
C MET A 337 21.08 32.32 -9.23
N PRO A 338 21.69 31.18 -8.85
CA PRO A 338 23.14 31.05 -8.77
C PRO A 338 23.77 31.18 -10.16
N ASP A 339 24.98 31.68 -10.23
CA ASP A 339 25.77 31.67 -11.46
C ASP A 339 26.21 30.24 -11.82
N ASP A 340 26.61 30.05 -13.08
CA ASP A 340 27.01 28.74 -13.59
C ASP A 340 28.26 28.22 -12.87
N ASN A 341 29.19 29.12 -12.45
CA ASN A 341 30.40 28.73 -11.74
C ASN A 341 30.09 28.10 -10.38
N LEU A 342 29.21 28.75 -9.58
CA LEU A 342 28.81 28.24 -8.27
C LEU A 342 28.08 26.89 -8.40
N VAL A 343 27.21 26.75 -9.38
CA VAL A 343 26.52 25.45 -9.66
C VAL A 343 27.59 24.39 -10.02
N ASN A 344 28.52 24.68 -10.91
CA ASN A 344 29.55 23.73 -11.33
C ASN A 344 30.47 23.31 -10.17
N GLU A 345 30.82 24.22 -9.27
CA GLU A 345 31.65 23.91 -8.11
C GLU A 345 30.95 22.98 -7.12
N ILE A 346 29.64 23.24 -6.83
CA ILE A 346 28.82 22.37 -5.99
C ILE A 346 28.63 21.00 -6.64
N VAL A 347 28.31 20.94 -7.93
CA VAL A 347 28.14 19.68 -8.68
C VAL A 347 29.45 18.86 -8.67
N LYS A 348 30.60 19.51 -8.85
CA LYS A 348 31.90 18.85 -8.73
C LYS A 348 32.13 18.25 -7.34
N GLY A 349 31.70 18.97 -6.30
CA GLY A 349 31.71 18.48 -4.92
C GLY A 349 30.83 17.22 -4.69
N CYS A 350 29.76 17.04 -5.46
CA CYS A 350 28.90 15.85 -5.40
C CYS A 350 29.52 14.60 -6.05
N LYS A 351 30.65 14.73 -6.78
CA LYS A 351 31.42 13.64 -7.44
C LYS A 351 30.55 12.73 -8.35
N GLY A 352 29.57 13.30 -9.05
CA GLY A 352 28.68 12.58 -9.97
C GLY A 352 27.75 11.55 -9.29
N SER A 353 27.57 11.62 -7.96
CA SER A 353 26.62 10.77 -7.25
C SER A 353 25.19 11.29 -7.43
N PRO A 354 24.27 10.55 -8.09
CA PRO A 354 22.89 10.98 -8.28
C PRO A 354 22.19 11.35 -6.96
N LEU A 355 22.34 10.52 -5.93
CA LEU A 355 21.74 10.78 -4.61
C LEU A 355 22.25 12.09 -3.99
N ALA A 356 23.59 12.35 -4.05
CA ALA A 356 24.13 13.60 -3.52
C ALA A 356 23.62 14.81 -4.32
N LEU A 357 23.57 14.70 -5.65
CA LEU A 357 23.07 15.76 -6.52
C LEU A 357 21.59 16.08 -6.24
N GLU A 358 20.77 15.05 -6.07
CA GLU A 358 19.34 15.20 -5.76
C GLU A 358 19.11 15.82 -4.37
N VAL A 359 19.79 15.33 -3.34
CA VAL A 359 19.59 15.78 -1.94
C VAL A 359 20.17 17.18 -1.74
N ILE A 360 21.40 17.44 -2.20
CA ILE A 360 22.04 18.75 -2.05
C ILE A 360 21.30 19.79 -2.90
N GLY A 361 20.94 19.45 -4.15
CA GLY A 361 20.15 20.32 -5.00
C GLY A 361 18.79 20.66 -4.37
N GLY A 362 18.07 19.65 -3.85
CA GLY A 362 16.80 19.85 -3.15
C GLY A 362 16.94 20.71 -1.90
N SER A 363 18.02 20.55 -1.13
CA SER A 363 18.29 21.36 0.07
C SER A 363 18.59 22.83 -0.24
N LEU A 364 19.14 23.10 -1.42
CA LEU A 364 19.42 24.47 -1.90
C LEU A 364 18.24 25.11 -2.63
N CYS A 365 17.16 24.38 -2.84
CA CYS A 365 15.95 24.90 -3.48
C CYS A 365 15.41 26.12 -2.72
N GLN A 366 15.25 27.25 -3.42
CA GLN A 366 14.76 28.52 -2.86
C GLN A 366 15.61 29.14 -1.72
N GLN A 367 16.83 28.65 -1.51
CA GLN A 367 17.75 29.21 -0.50
C GLN A 367 18.46 30.47 -1.00
N PRO A 368 18.82 31.42 -0.09
CA PRO A 368 19.57 32.62 -0.46
C PRO A 368 21.03 32.32 -0.79
N PHE A 369 21.71 33.32 -1.36
CA PHE A 369 23.11 33.21 -1.81
C PHE A 369 24.07 32.70 -0.74
N GLU A 370 23.93 33.16 0.49
CA GLU A 370 24.78 32.79 1.61
C GLU A 370 24.80 31.28 1.86
N VAL A 371 23.63 30.65 1.80
CA VAL A 371 23.48 29.20 2.00
C VAL A 371 24.13 28.41 0.85
N TRP A 372 24.08 28.92 -0.37
CA TRP A 372 24.77 28.33 -1.52
C TRP A 372 26.30 28.40 -1.35
N GLN A 373 26.81 29.54 -0.84
CA GLN A 373 28.23 29.70 -0.57
C GLN A 373 28.70 28.78 0.56
N ASP A 374 27.95 28.69 1.64
CA ASP A 374 28.28 27.81 2.77
C ASP A 374 28.34 26.35 2.34
N MET A 375 27.39 25.89 1.48
CA MET A 375 27.39 24.55 0.94
C MET A 375 28.61 24.29 0.07
N LYS A 376 29.00 25.21 -0.81
CA LYS A 376 30.21 25.12 -1.63
C LYS A 376 31.45 24.96 -0.74
N GLU A 377 31.67 25.89 0.21
CA GLU A 377 32.84 25.85 1.10
C GLU A 377 32.90 24.55 1.91
N TRP A 378 31.76 24.05 2.33
CA TRP A 378 31.67 22.80 3.07
C TRP A 378 32.08 21.60 2.21
N LEU A 379 31.57 21.51 0.97
CA LEU A 379 31.93 20.45 0.02
C LEU A 379 33.42 20.49 -0.35
N GLU A 380 34.03 21.68 -0.49
CA GLU A 380 35.45 21.84 -0.72
C GLU A 380 36.31 21.31 0.44
N LYS A 381 35.93 21.61 1.69
CA LYS A 381 36.61 21.12 2.90
C LYS A 381 36.54 19.59 3.01
N GLN A 382 35.40 18.97 2.72
CA GLN A 382 35.22 17.52 2.74
C GLN A 382 36.07 16.83 1.65
N SER A 383 36.19 17.43 0.46
CA SER A 383 36.94 16.83 -0.65
C SER A 383 38.43 16.64 -0.32
N ILE A 384 38.95 17.37 0.65
CA ILE A 384 40.39 17.35 1.06
C ILE A 384 40.64 16.25 2.11
N LEU A 385 39.65 15.79 2.84
CA LEU A 385 39.86 15.00 4.06
C LEU A 385 39.66 13.48 3.93
N GLU A 386 38.95 12.97 2.90
CA GLU A 386 38.50 11.56 2.91
C GLU A 386 38.49 10.85 1.53
N SER A 387 38.88 9.57 1.55
CA SER A 387 38.70 8.59 0.47
C SER A 387 37.93 7.41 1.00
N GLY A 388 36.67 7.22 0.56
CA GLY A 388 35.81 6.03 0.88
C GLY A 388 34.30 6.26 0.99
N ASN A 389 33.55 5.20 1.41
CA ASN A 389 32.11 5.24 1.57
C ASN A 389 31.61 6.22 2.65
N THR A 390 32.44 6.61 3.61
CA THR A 390 32.13 7.62 4.64
C THR A 390 31.96 9.01 4.05
N ASP A 391 32.55 9.28 2.89
CA ASP A 391 32.51 10.54 2.17
C ASP A 391 31.06 10.95 1.75
N LEU A 392 30.22 10.00 1.27
CA LEU A 392 28.86 10.32 0.83
C LEU A 392 27.95 10.66 2.02
N LEU A 393 28.03 9.92 3.12
CA LEU A 393 27.23 10.19 4.32
C LEU A 393 27.57 11.55 4.93
N SER A 394 28.87 11.91 4.96
CA SER A 394 29.31 13.23 5.42
C SER A 394 28.72 14.35 4.56
N ARG A 395 28.68 14.19 3.23
CA ARG A 395 28.09 15.18 2.33
C ARG A 395 26.59 15.33 2.51
N LEU A 396 25.88 14.22 2.77
CA LEU A 396 24.44 14.25 3.03
C LEU A 396 24.11 14.85 4.41
N GLN A 397 25.08 14.79 5.36
CA GLN A 397 24.91 15.32 6.70
C GLN A 397 24.62 16.83 6.69
N GLN A 398 25.33 17.62 5.89
CA GLN A 398 25.10 19.07 5.81
C GLN A 398 23.69 19.39 5.36
N SER A 399 23.09 18.58 4.47
CA SER A 399 21.71 18.76 4.03
C SER A 399 20.71 18.56 5.18
N LEU A 400 21.04 17.71 6.17
CA LEU A 400 20.23 17.57 7.39
C LEU A 400 20.44 18.74 8.36
N ASP A 401 21.65 19.28 8.43
CA ASP A 401 21.95 20.39 9.32
C ASP A 401 21.35 21.71 8.82
N MET A 402 20.92 21.75 7.54
CA MET A 402 20.17 22.87 6.94
C MET A 402 18.66 22.78 7.18
N LEU A 403 18.15 21.74 7.85
CA LEU A 403 16.73 21.63 8.19
C LEU A 403 16.37 22.64 9.29
N GLU A 404 15.32 23.39 9.06
CA GLU A 404 14.86 24.46 9.95
C GLU A 404 13.87 23.92 10.99
N ASP A 405 13.75 24.66 12.09
CA ASP A 405 12.73 24.40 13.08
C ASP A 405 11.39 24.99 12.64
N LYS A 406 10.37 24.13 12.47
CA LYS A 406 9.00 24.54 12.17
C LYS A 406 8.07 24.11 13.29
N PHE A 407 7.06 24.90 13.58
CA PHE A 407 6.07 24.61 14.61
C PHE A 407 6.67 24.31 16.00
N SER A 408 7.83 24.91 16.32
CA SER A 408 8.63 24.65 17.53
C SER A 408 9.21 23.22 17.61
N VAL A 409 9.37 22.55 16.48
CA VAL A 409 9.95 21.20 16.34
C VAL A 409 10.97 21.21 15.22
N SER A 410 12.07 20.53 15.43
CA SER A 410 13.10 20.36 14.41
C SER A 410 12.63 19.39 13.32
N GLU A 411 12.65 19.83 12.06
CA GLU A 411 12.42 18.96 10.91
C GLU A 411 13.43 17.79 10.91
N LYS A 412 14.63 18.02 11.42
CA LYS A 412 15.66 17.00 11.60
C LYS A 412 15.20 15.89 12.55
N GLU A 413 14.52 16.21 13.66
CA GLU A 413 13.96 15.20 14.56
C GLU A 413 12.90 14.34 13.86
N CYS A 414 12.02 14.95 13.07
CA CYS A 414 11.03 14.25 12.28
C CYS A 414 11.65 13.37 11.20
N PHE A 415 12.74 13.82 10.56
CA PHE A 415 13.50 13.00 9.62
C PHE A 415 14.14 11.79 10.32
N MET A 416 14.75 11.98 11.50
CA MET A 416 15.36 10.89 12.25
C MET A 416 14.33 9.83 12.69
N ASP A 417 13.06 10.22 12.93
CA ASP A 417 11.98 9.26 13.23
C ASP A 417 11.69 8.28 12.10
N LEU A 418 12.03 8.62 10.87
CA LEU A 418 11.86 7.70 9.74
C LEU A 418 12.85 6.53 9.78
N GLY A 419 13.98 6.69 10.46
CA GLY A 419 14.94 5.61 10.72
C GLY A 419 14.41 4.45 11.59
N LEU A 420 13.29 4.67 12.31
CA LEU A 420 12.66 3.67 13.17
C LEU A 420 12.04 2.50 12.39
N PHE A 421 11.84 2.66 11.09
CA PHE A 421 11.19 1.67 10.22
C PHE A 421 12.23 0.87 9.44
N PRO A 422 11.94 -0.40 9.05
CA PRO A 422 12.86 -1.24 8.30
C PRO A 422 13.21 -0.68 6.92
N GLU A 423 14.34 -1.14 6.37
CA GLU A 423 14.77 -0.83 4.99
C GLU A 423 13.72 -1.26 3.97
N ASP A 424 13.67 -0.54 2.83
CA ASP A 424 12.81 -0.82 1.67
C ASP A 424 11.30 -0.87 1.94
N GLN A 425 10.87 -0.43 3.13
CA GLN A 425 9.46 -0.44 3.48
C GLN A 425 8.79 0.91 3.21
N ARG A 426 7.52 0.84 2.82
CA ARG A 426 6.66 2.02 2.71
C ARG A 426 6.14 2.37 4.10
N ILE A 427 6.48 3.55 4.60
CA ILE A 427 6.02 4.05 5.89
C ILE A 427 4.67 4.74 5.68
N PRO A 428 3.55 4.23 6.24
CA PRO A 428 2.27 4.91 6.15
C PRO A 428 2.32 6.28 6.83
N VAL A 429 1.90 7.34 6.13
CA VAL A 429 1.88 8.70 6.68
C VAL A 429 1.00 8.78 7.94
N ALA A 430 -0.06 7.98 8.01
CA ALA A 430 -0.92 7.91 9.19
C ALA A 430 -0.16 7.49 10.47
N ILE A 431 0.87 6.64 10.37
CA ILE A 431 1.75 6.28 11.50
C ILE A 431 2.52 7.50 11.98
N LEU A 432 3.12 8.26 11.06
CA LEU A 432 3.89 9.46 11.40
C LEU A 432 3.02 10.53 12.05
N ILE A 433 1.78 10.70 11.57
CA ILE A 433 0.80 11.60 12.17
C ILE A 433 0.52 11.18 13.62
N ASP A 434 0.26 9.90 13.88
CA ASP A 434 -0.03 9.39 15.21
C ASP A 434 1.15 9.56 16.18
N MET A 435 2.38 9.31 15.70
CA MET A 435 3.60 9.50 16.49
C MET A 435 3.85 10.97 16.80
N TRP A 436 3.84 11.82 15.77
CA TRP A 436 4.19 13.23 15.92
C TRP A 436 3.12 14.05 16.65
N ALA A 437 1.84 13.62 16.61
CA ALA A 437 0.80 14.19 17.44
C ALA A 437 1.12 14.08 18.93
N GLU A 438 1.64 12.93 19.38
CA GLU A 438 1.95 12.69 20.82
C GLU A 438 3.37 13.12 21.21
N LEU A 439 4.35 13.00 20.30
CA LEU A 439 5.74 13.42 20.56
C LEU A 439 5.94 14.92 20.51
N TYR A 440 5.27 15.59 19.57
CA TYR A 440 5.52 16.99 19.23
C TYR A 440 4.29 17.87 19.35
N ASN A 441 3.18 17.36 19.89
CA ASN A 441 1.89 18.07 20.04
C ASN A 441 1.39 18.64 18.70
N PHE A 442 1.52 17.86 17.62
CA PHE A 442 0.94 18.25 16.35
C PHE A 442 -0.58 18.05 16.38
N ASP A 443 -1.26 18.70 15.44
CA ASP A 443 -2.71 18.56 15.30
C ASP A 443 -3.10 17.14 14.83
N ASP A 444 -4.18 16.61 15.39
CA ASP A 444 -4.72 15.29 15.05
C ASP A 444 -5.16 15.17 13.57
N ASN A 445 -5.31 16.31 12.90
CA ASN A 445 -5.68 16.36 11.49
C ASN A 445 -4.50 16.13 10.55
N GLY A 446 -3.26 16.05 11.06
CA GLY A 446 -2.05 15.75 10.30
C GLY A 446 -1.55 16.88 9.40
N ARG A 447 -2.08 18.10 9.47
CA ARG A 447 -1.64 19.23 8.61
C ARG A 447 -0.17 19.56 8.83
N LYS A 448 0.24 19.70 10.09
CA LYS A 448 1.63 20.01 10.42
C LYS A 448 2.58 18.89 9.97
N ALA A 449 2.19 17.62 10.20
CA ALA A 449 2.96 16.48 9.75
C ALA A 449 3.12 16.46 8.22
N MET A 450 2.03 16.72 7.47
CA MET A 450 2.09 16.79 6.01
C MET A 450 2.94 17.95 5.52
N THR A 451 2.94 19.09 6.19
CA THR A 451 3.82 20.20 5.83
C THR A 451 5.29 19.76 5.90
N ILE A 452 5.71 19.14 7.01
CA ILE A 452 7.08 18.61 7.16
C ILE A 452 7.38 17.55 6.11
N ILE A 453 6.45 16.61 5.86
CA ILE A 453 6.63 15.58 4.83
C ILE A 453 6.82 16.21 3.43
N HIS A 454 6.08 17.26 3.10
CA HIS A 454 6.26 17.99 1.85
C HIS A 454 7.60 18.72 1.78
N ASP A 455 8.06 19.32 2.88
CA ASP A 455 9.34 20.00 2.95
C ASP A 455 10.50 19.00 2.77
N LEU A 456 10.46 17.88 3.49
CA LEU A 456 11.44 16.80 3.31
C LEU A 456 11.41 16.20 1.89
N THR A 457 10.22 16.12 1.27
CA THR A 457 10.07 15.68 -0.12
C THR A 457 10.65 16.69 -1.09
N THR A 458 10.44 17.98 -0.87
CA THR A 458 11.00 19.06 -1.72
C THR A 458 12.53 19.07 -1.67
N ARG A 459 13.10 18.74 -0.51
CA ARG A 459 14.56 18.60 -0.31
C ARG A 459 15.11 17.24 -0.78
N ASN A 460 14.30 16.39 -1.42
CA ASN A 460 14.64 15.05 -1.89
C ASN A 460 15.18 14.10 -0.79
N LEU A 461 14.93 14.40 0.47
CA LEU A 461 15.30 13.54 1.60
C LEU A 461 14.40 12.33 1.72
N ILE A 462 13.15 12.44 1.25
CA ILE A 462 12.17 11.36 1.22
C ILE A 462 11.39 11.40 -0.10
N LYS A 463 10.71 10.30 -0.42
CA LYS A 463 9.76 10.25 -1.52
C LYS A 463 8.35 10.02 -1.00
N LEU A 464 7.44 10.95 -1.26
CA LEU A 464 6.02 10.79 -0.97
C LEU A 464 5.32 10.04 -2.10
N ILE A 465 4.63 8.95 -1.77
CA ILE A 465 3.82 8.15 -2.69
C ILE A 465 2.36 8.29 -2.29
N VAL A 466 1.52 8.62 -3.25
CA VAL A 466 0.06 8.67 -3.08
C VAL A 466 -0.56 7.61 -3.99
N THR A 467 -1.12 6.56 -3.39
CA THR A 467 -1.65 5.40 -4.14
C THR A 467 -3.02 5.66 -4.75
N LYS A 468 -3.85 6.52 -4.13
CA LYS A 468 -5.16 6.91 -4.65
C LYS A 468 -5.27 8.43 -4.57
N LYS A 469 -5.29 9.10 -5.72
CA LYS A 469 -5.59 10.54 -5.79
C LYS A 469 -7.09 10.73 -5.67
N ILE A 470 -7.54 11.24 -4.54
CA ILE A 470 -8.90 11.76 -4.36
C ILE A 470 -8.89 13.19 -4.90
N ALA A 471 -9.89 13.56 -5.69
CA ALA A 471 -9.91 14.82 -6.48
C ALA A 471 -9.77 16.10 -5.65
N LYS A 472 -9.95 16.04 -4.35
CA LYS A 472 -9.63 17.11 -3.39
C LYS A 472 -9.25 16.47 -2.04
N ASP A 473 -7.98 16.53 -1.69
CA ASP A 473 -7.43 16.09 -0.37
C ASP A 473 -7.88 17.04 0.78
N THR A 474 -9.14 17.43 0.81
CA THR A 474 -9.65 18.39 1.80
C THR A 474 -10.04 17.73 3.12
N ASP A 475 -10.11 16.40 3.20
CA ASP A 475 -10.66 15.68 4.36
C ASP A 475 -9.61 15.05 5.27
N MET A 476 -8.34 15.40 5.05
CA MET A 476 -7.22 14.95 5.91
C MET A 476 -7.21 13.44 6.17
N TYR A 477 -7.49 12.67 5.12
CA TYR A 477 -7.44 11.21 5.13
C TYR A 477 -6.17 10.75 4.40
N TYR A 478 -5.17 10.31 5.17
CA TYR A 478 -3.83 10.03 4.65
C TYR A 478 -3.51 8.53 4.60
N ASN A 479 -4.50 7.63 4.67
CA ASN A 479 -4.25 6.18 4.61
C ASN A 479 -3.68 5.71 3.25
N ASN A 480 -3.83 6.53 2.20
CA ASN A 480 -3.27 6.26 0.88
C ASN A 480 -1.92 6.93 0.62
N HIS A 481 -1.32 7.54 1.66
CA HIS A 481 -0.06 8.26 1.58
C HIS A 481 1.03 7.46 2.27
N PHE A 482 2.15 7.30 1.59
CA PHE A 482 3.31 6.55 2.09
C PHE A 482 4.58 7.35 1.85
N VAL A 483 5.52 7.22 2.78
CA VAL A 483 6.87 7.75 2.67
C VAL A 483 7.82 6.61 2.35
N LEU A 484 8.72 6.83 1.39
CA LEU A 484 9.91 5.99 1.16
C LEU A 484 11.15 6.76 1.53
N LEU A 485 12.06 6.09 2.23
CA LEU A 485 13.36 6.58 2.61
C LEU A 485 14.44 5.73 1.93
N HIS A 486 15.43 6.38 1.32
CA HIS A 486 16.57 5.68 0.73
C HIS A 486 17.46 5.10 1.85
N ASP A 487 17.99 3.86 1.67
CA ASP A 487 18.79 3.17 2.71
C ASP A 487 19.92 3.99 3.28
N LEU A 488 20.66 4.71 2.43
CA LEU A 488 21.75 5.57 2.92
C LEU A 488 21.24 6.73 3.79
N LEU A 489 20.08 7.29 3.48
CA LEU A 489 19.45 8.32 4.30
C LEU A 489 18.87 7.73 5.59
N ARG A 490 18.38 6.47 5.55
CA ARG A 490 17.99 5.73 6.75
C ARG A 490 19.22 5.49 7.65
N LYS A 491 20.32 4.99 7.09
CA LYS A 491 21.57 4.80 7.83
C LYS A 491 22.08 6.10 8.43
N LEU A 492 21.94 7.22 7.72
CA LEU A 492 22.29 8.54 8.24
C LEU A 492 21.39 8.94 9.42
N ALA A 493 20.05 8.71 9.33
CA ALA A 493 19.13 8.98 10.42
C ALA A 493 19.43 8.14 11.67
N ILE A 494 19.76 6.85 11.49
CA ILE A 494 20.16 5.96 12.59
C ILE A 494 21.47 6.43 13.20
N HIS A 495 22.50 6.68 12.39
CA HIS A 495 23.82 7.14 12.85
C HIS A 495 23.72 8.42 13.69
N GLN A 496 22.88 9.38 13.27
CA GLN A 496 22.63 10.59 14.05
C GLN A 496 21.99 10.29 15.43
N SER A 497 21.09 9.30 15.49
CA SER A 497 20.46 8.87 16.73
C SER A 497 21.41 8.10 17.66
N GLU A 498 22.51 7.56 17.12
CA GLU A 498 23.46 6.70 17.84
C GLU A 498 24.70 7.41 18.36
N GLN A 499 24.83 8.71 18.17
CA GLN A 499 25.99 9.49 18.61
C GLN A 499 26.13 9.53 20.15
N GLU A 500 25.03 9.31 20.88
CA GLU A 500 25.02 9.26 22.35
C GLU A 500 25.21 7.83 22.88
N GLN A 501 25.61 7.69 24.13
CA GLN A 501 25.64 6.39 24.82
C GLN A 501 24.22 5.82 24.91
N ILE A 502 24.07 4.49 24.87
CA ILE A 502 22.79 3.81 24.76
C ILE A 502 21.79 4.21 25.85
N GLU A 503 22.31 4.45 27.08
CA GLU A 503 21.51 4.85 28.25
C GLU A 503 20.96 6.28 28.12
N GLN A 504 21.53 7.10 27.22
CA GLN A 504 21.20 8.53 27.04
C GLN A 504 20.46 8.79 25.73
N ARG A 505 20.39 7.80 24.84
CA ARG A 505 19.73 7.94 23.52
C ARG A 505 18.25 8.27 23.68
N LYS A 506 17.82 9.35 23.05
CA LYS A 506 16.38 9.71 22.98
C LYS A 506 15.59 8.78 22.07
N LYS A 507 16.25 8.19 21.06
CA LYS A 507 15.69 7.23 20.14
C LYS A 507 16.56 5.97 20.20
N LEU A 508 15.94 4.84 20.46
CA LEU A 508 16.64 3.55 20.51
C LEU A 508 16.05 2.62 19.47
N ILE A 509 16.92 2.17 18.56
CA ILE A 509 16.57 1.23 17.50
C ILE A 509 17.27 -0.10 17.84
N ILE A 510 16.50 -1.17 17.89
CA ILE A 510 16.96 -2.53 18.21
C ILE A 510 16.57 -3.43 17.06
N GLU A 511 17.55 -4.12 16.48
CA GLU A 511 17.32 -5.12 15.44
C GLU A 511 17.74 -6.49 15.98
N LEU A 512 16.79 -7.45 16.01
CA LEU A 512 16.96 -8.80 16.53
C LEU A 512 16.80 -9.79 15.36
N ASN A 513 17.92 -10.33 14.86
CA ASN A 513 17.93 -11.20 13.69
C ASN A 513 18.49 -12.58 14.11
N GLY A 514 17.62 -13.59 14.21
CA GLY A 514 18.02 -14.94 14.58
C GLY A 514 18.78 -15.00 15.92
N ASP A 515 20.00 -15.54 15.87
CA ASP A 515 20.90 -15.60 17.03
C ASP A 515 21.80 -14.35 17.16
N ASP A 516 21.70 -13.41 16.20
CA ASP A 516 22.49 -12.16 16.22
C ASP A 516 21.77 -11.09 17.04
N HIS A 517 22.10 -11.06 18.33
CA HIS A 517 21.59 -10.07 19.28
C HIS A 517 22.66 -9.03 19.60
N PRO A 518 22.29 -7.78 19.88
CA PRO A 518 23.24 -6.78 20.38
C PRO A 518 24.02 -7.32 21.57
N GLU A 519 25.33 -7.04 21.64
CA GLU A 519 26.19 -7.58 22.72
C GLU A 519 25.64 -7.31 24.14
N TRP A 520 25.02 -6.16 24.34
CA TRP A 520 24.41 -5.79 25.62
C TRP A 520 23.17 -6.63 25.94
N TRP A 521 22.42 -7.12 24.91
CA TRP A 521 21.28 -8.02 25.06
C TRP A 521 21.73 -9.41 25.50
N VAL A 522 22.75 -9.94 24.86
CA VAL A 522 23.31 -11.28 25.16
C VAL A 522 23.92 -11.35 26.55
N ARG A 523 24.65 -10.31 26.98
CA ARG A 523 25.29 -10.25 28.31
C ARG A 523 24.26 -10.36 29.42
N GLN A 524 23.08 -9.80 29.26
CA GLN A 524 22.01 -9.88 30.27
C GLN A 524 21.37 -11.27 30.32
N ASN A 525 21.11 -11.89 29.18
CA ASN A 525 20.53 -13.24 29.15
C ASN A 525 21.47 -14.30 29.73
N GLN A 526 22.76 -14.22 29.44
CA GLN A 526 23.75 -15.12 30.04
C GLN A 526 23.87 -14.93 31.57
N GLN A 527 23.84 -13.70 32.05
CA GLN A 527 23.83 -13.42 33.50
C GLN A 527 22.55 -13.93 34.17
N GLY A 528 21.38 -13.83 33.49
CA GLY A 528 20.12 -14.36 33.97
C GLY A 528 20.11 -15.89 34.07
N ILE A 529 20.67 -16.60 33.11
CA ILE A 529 20.82 -18.07 33.13
C ILE A 529 21.81 -18.50 34.21
N PHE A 530 22.95 -17.82 34.34
CA PHE A 530 23.95 -18.09 35.39
C PHE A 530 23.39 -17.83 36.80
N SER A 531 22.59 -16.77 36.97
CA SER A 531 21.96 -16.49 38.27
C SER A 531 20.87 -17.52 38.66
N ARG A 532 20.10 -18.03 37.70
CA ARG A 532 19.15 -19.14 37.87
C ARG A 532 19.85 -20.46 38.16
N LEU A 533 21.00 -20.74 37.56
CA LEU A 533 21.83 -21.91 37.85
C LEU A 533 22.51 -21.81 39.25
N LEU A 534 22.93 -20.61 39.66
CA LEU A 534 23.54 -20.34 40.94
C LEU A 534 22.51 -20.33 42.10
N SER A 535 21.25 -19.98 41.83
CA SER A 535 20.19 -20.08 42.83
C SER A 535 19.79 -21.54 43.17
N LEU A 536 20.19 -22.49 42.32
CA LEU A 536 20.08 -23.93 42.58
C LEU A 536 21.24 -24.51 43.41
N SER A 537 22.32 -23.78 43.60
CA SER A 537 23.45 -24.16 44.44
C SER A 537 23.37 -23.39 45.77
N PHE A 538 23.10 -24.08 46.86
CA PHE A 538 22.99 -23.60 48.22
C PHE A 538 24.28 -22.94 48.73
N LEU A 539 24.53 -21.67 48.34
CA LEU A 539 25.54 -20.83 48.97
C LEU A 539 24.86 -19.52 49.43
N PRO A 540 24.84 -19.25 50.74
CA PRO A 540 24.29 -18.01 51.27
C PRO A 540 25.28 -16.85 51.08
N GLY A 541 24.84 -15.81 50.40
CA GLY A 541 25.46 -14.48 50.50
C GLY A 541 26.27 -13.99 49.35
N ARG A 542 25.60 -13.65 48.29
CA ARG A 542 25.81 -12.43 47.47
C ARG A 542 24.65 -12.30 46.51
N LEU A 543 23.72 -11.43 46.84
CA LEU A 543 22.74 -10.92 45.85
C LEU A 543 23.57 -10.17 44.78
N ILE A 544 23.79 -10.83 43.65
CA ILE A 544 24.24 -10.14 42.45
C ILE A 544 22.99 -9.39 42.02
N GLU A 545 22.91 -8.08 42.33
CA GLU A 545 21.92 -7.18 41.73
C GLU A 545 22.02 -7.33 40.22
N GLN A 546 20.99 -7.90 39.61
CA GLN A 546 20.81 -7.87 38.16
C GLN A 546 20.70 -6.40 37.78
N LYS A 547 21.75 -5.85 37.16
CA LYS A 547 21.72 -4.48 36.68
C LYS A 547 20.81 -4.45 35.45
N GLN A 548 19.52 -4.11 35.70
CA GLN A 548 18.57 -3.88 34.62
C GLN A 548 19.12 -2.78 33.67
N LEU A 549 19.02 -3.00 32.35
CA LEU A 549 19.38 -1.96 31.42
C LEU A 549 18.32 -0.84 31.51
N LYS A 550 18.74 0.33 31.99
CA LYS A 550 17.88 1.50 32.03
C LYS A 550 18.12 2.37 30.79
N VAL A 551 17.08 2.62 30.02
CA VAL A 551 17.11 3.39 28.77
C VAL A 551 16.33 4.68 28.95
N ALA A 552 16.90 5.81 28.52
CA ALA A 552 16.22 7.12 28.54
C ALA A 552 15.44 7.42 27.25
N ALA A 553 15.30 6.44 26.35
CA ALA A 553 14.69 6.65 25.05
C ALA A 553 13.20 7.04 25.19
N ARG A 554 12.84 8.15 24.58
CA ARG A 554 11.44 8.57 24.39
C ARG A 554 10.76 7.76 23.28
N VAL A 555 11.52 7.29 22.30
CA VAL A 555 11.04 6.47 21.20
C VAL A 555 11.85 5.19 21.14
N LEU A 556 11.15 4.05 21.16
CA LEU A 556 11.75 2.73 21.08
C LEU A 556 11.24 2.02 19.82
N SER A 557 12.15 1.61 18.94
CA SER A 557 11.83 0.75 17.80
C SER A 557 12.51 -0.61 17.95
N ILE A 558 11.73 -1.68 17.81
CA ILE A 558 12.24 -3.05 17.86
C ILE A 558 11.83 -3.77 16.58
N SER A 559 12.81 -4.19 15.81
CA SER A 559 12.63 -5.00 14.62
C SER A 559 13.03 -6.44 14.90
N THR A 560 12.16 -7.40 14.57
CA THR A 560 12.40 -8.83 14.78
C THR A 560 12.21 -9.61 13.48
N ASP A 561 12.98 -10.67 13.32
CA ASP A 561 12.88 -11.58 12.18
C ASP A 561 11.78 -12.66 12.37
N GLU A 562 11.71 -13.60 11.43
CA GLU A 562 10.73 -14.70 11.43
C GLU A 562 10.99 -15.76 12.50
N ASN A 563 12.24 -15.89 12.94
CA ASN A 563 12.68 -16.91 13.89
C ASN A 563 12.61 -16.43 15.33
N PHE A 564 12.32 -15.16 15.55
CA PHE A 564 12.26 -14.58 16.90
C PHE A 564 11.22 -15.28 17.77
N ALA A 565 11.67 -15.94 18.80
CA ALA A 565 10.84 -16.74 19.73
C ALA A 565 10.16 -15.92 20.84
N SER A 566 10.19 -14.58 20.75
CA SER A 566 9.70 -13.64 21.79
C SER A 566 10.45 -13.78 23.12
N ASP A 567 11.75 -14.07 23.06
CA ASP A 567 12.62 -14.14 24.25
C ASP A 567 13.16 -12.74 24.56
N TRP A 568 12.47 -12.05 25.49
CA TRP A 568 12.71 -10.66 25.82
C TRP A 568 13.74 -10.50 26.95
N CYS A 569 14.66 -9.55 26.80
CA CYS A 569 15.54 -9.15 27.89
C CYS A 569 14.79 -8.31 28.93
N ASP A 570 15.27 -8.30 30.18
CA ASP A 570 14.73 -7.43 31.23
C ASP A 570 15.37 -6.03 31.12
N MET A 571 14.58 -5.09 30.56
CA MET A 571 14.97 -3.69 30.43
C MET A 571 13.92 -2.76 31.03
N THR A 572 14.32 -1.56 31.39
CA THR A 572 13.42 -0.49 31.81
C THR A 572 13.52 0.70 30.86
N ALA A 573 12.38 1.12 30.32
CA ALA A 573 12.26 2.27 29.41
C ALA A 573 11.14 3.20 29.91
N ASP A 574 11.32 3.74 31.11
CA ASP A 574 10.30 4.54 31.82
C ASP A 574 9.97 5.85 31.10
N GLU A 575 10.89 6.34 30.26
CA GLU A 575 10.74 7.59 29.51
C GLU A 575 10.04 7.37 28.14
N ALA A 576 9.80 6.12 27.73
CA ALA A 576 9.25 5.84 26.42
C ALA A 576 7.80 6.33 26.29
N GLU A 577 7.58 7.19 25.30
CA GLU A 577 6.29 7.73 24.90
C GLU A 577 5.74 7.01 23.66
N VAL A 578 6.61 6.48 22.79
CA VAL A 578 6.26 5.76 21.57
C VAL A 578 7.04 4.46 21.49
N ILE A 579 6.37 3.37 21.16
CA ILE A 579 7.00 2.10 20.80
C ILE A 579 6.54 1.65 19.42
N VAL A 580 7.51 1.27 18.58
CA VAL A 580 7.30 0.74 17.24
C VAL A 580 7.84 -0.69 17.19
N LEU A 581 6.96 -1.66 16.97
CA LEU A 581 7.30 -3.07 16.85
C LEU A 581 7.17 -3.51 15.39
N ASN A 582 8.31 -3.73 14.75
CA ASN A 582 8.42 -4.20 13.37
C ASN A 582 8.64 -5.71 13.40
N ILE A 583 7.59 -6.50 13.17
CA ILE A 583 7.62 -7.95 13.37
C ILE A 583 7.57 -8.71 12.05
N ARG A 584 8.10 -9.95 12.04
CA ARG A 584 8.00 -10.87 10.89
C ARG A 584 7.55 -12.28 11.30
N SER A 585 7.55 -12.60 12.59
CA SER A 585 7.16 -13.93 13.09
C SER A 585 5.66 -14.17 12.99
N SER A 586 5.25 -15.44 12.82
CA SER A 586 3.84 -15.84 12.77
C SER A 586 3.14 -15.82 14.14
N GLN A 587 3.89 -15.84 15.22
CA GLN A 587 3.43 -15.71 16.61
C GLN A 587 4.35 -14.73 17.33
N TYR A 588 3.79 -13.76 18.01
CA TYR A 588 4.53 -12.70 18.66
C TYR A 588 3.93 -12.37 20.02
N SER A 589 4.73 -12.46 21.07
CA SER A 589 4.35 -12.09 22.42
C SER A 589 4.82 -10.67 22.70
N LEU A 590 3.92 -9.80 23.16
CA LEU A 590 4.31 -8.43 23.52
C LEU A 590 5.34 -8.46 24.66
N PRO A 591 6.33 -7.53 24.65
CA PRO A 591 7.37 -7.49 25.68
C PRO A 591 6.81 -7.23 27.07
N GLN A 592 7.11 -8.08 28.06
CA GLN A 592 6.64 -7.90 29.44
C GLN A 592 7.11 -6.59 30.08
N PHE A 593 8.29 -6.08 29.69
CA PHE A 593 8.79 -4.81 30.20
C PHE A 593 7.89 -3.61 29.84
N MET A 594 7.00 -3.75 28.83
CA MET A 594 6.03 -2.70 28.48
C MET A 594 5.08 -2.39 29.64
N GLU A 595 4.76 -3.34 30.51
CA GLU A 595 3.88 -3.15 31.68
C GLU A 595 4.34 -1.98 32.58
N LYS A 596 5.65 -1.70 32.58
CA LYS A 596 6.27 -0.64 33.40
C LYS A 596 6.37 0.72 32.67
N MET A 597 5.99 0.78 31.38
CA MET A 597 6.10 2.00 30.55
C MET A 597 4.96 3.00 30.80
N ASN A 598 4.94 3.60 31.97
CA ASN A 598 3.85 4.49 32.38
C ASN A 598 3.68 5.76 31.52
N LYS A 599 4.70 6.18 30.75
CA LYS A 599 4.64 7.32 29.85
C LYS A 599 4.19 6.96 28.43
N LEU A 600 4.00 5.67 28.12
CA LEU A 600 3.68 5.20 26.78
C LEU A 600 2.33 5.75 26.31
N LYS A 601 2.33 6.46 25.18
CA LYS A 601 1.16 7.08 24.56
C LYS A 601 0.78 6.39 23.25
N VAL A 602 1.77 5.87 22.51
CA VAL A 602 1.56 5.32 21.16
C VAL A 602 2.21 3.94 21.07
N LEU A 603 1.41 2.97 20.65
CA LEU A 603 1.85 1.63 20.25
C LEU A 603 1.59 1.40 18.77
N ILE A 604 2.64 1.06 18.03
CA ILE A 604 2.57 0.68 16.62
C ILE A 604 3.12 -0.73 16.50
N VAL A 605 2.33 -1.63 15.92
CA VAL A 605 2.76 -3.00 15.60
C VAL A 605 2.53 -3.22 14.12
N THR A 606 3.60 -3.38 13.36
CA THR A 606 3.55 -3.65 11.91
C THR A 606 4.21 -4.98 11.61
N ASN A 607 3.46 -5.89 11.02
CA ASN A 607 3.98 -7.17 10.59
C ASN A 607 4.42 -7.11 9.11
N TYR A 608 5.71 -7.19 8.89
CA TYR A 608 6.35 -7.24 7.57
C TYR A 608 6.52 -8.68 7.04
N GLY A 609 6.07 -9.69 7.81
CA GLY A 609 6.03 -11.09 7.38
C GLY A 609 4.92 -11.36 6.35
N PHE A 610 4.90 -12.55 5.76
CA PHE A 610 3.92 -12.93 4.72
C PHE A 610 2.54 -13.28 5.29
N HIS A 611 2.52 -13.90 6.46
CA HIS A 611 1.28 -14.35 7.12
C HIS A 611 0.91 -13.39 8.24
N LEU A 612 -0.37 -13.39 8.60
CA LEU A 612 -0.82 -12.68 9.78
C LEU A 612 -0.07 -13.21 11.01
N SER A 613 0.40 -12.31 11.86
CA SER A 613 1.02 -12.68 13.14
C SER A 613 -0.03 -12.74 14.25
N GLY A 614 -0.05 -13.84 15.00
CA GLY A 614 -0.86 -13.93 16.22
C GLY A 614 -0.20 -13.17 17.36
N LEU A 615 -0.89 -12.17 17.92
CA LEU A 615 -0.40 -11.42 19.07
C LEU A 615 -0.79 -12.14 20.37
N LYS A 616 0.17 -12.28 21.29
CA LYS A 616 -0.01 -12.80 22.66
C LYS A 616 0.28 -11.73 23.71
N ASP A 617 -0.14 -11.98 24.93
CA ASP A 617 0.09 -11.12 26.10
C ASP A 617 -0.46 -9.69 25.91
N PHE A 618 -1.55 -9.55 25.13
CA PHE A 618 -2.16 -8.25 24.80
C PHE A 618 -2.77 -7.56 26.04
N GLU A 619 -3.12 -8.31 27.06
CA GLU A 619 -3.63 -7.85 28.36
C GLU A 619 -2.64 -6.95 29.12
N ILE A 620 -1.34 -7.04 28.85
CA ILE A 620 -0.31 -6.13 29.40
C ILE A 620 -0.67 -4.66 29.14
N LEU A 621 -1.32 -4.38 28.01
CA LEU A 621 -1.70 -3.02 27.64
C LEU A 621 -2.69 -2.38 28.63
N SER A 622 -3.42 -3.18 29.41
CA SER A 622 -4.37 -2.68 30.41
C SER A 622 -3.69 -1.94 31.58
N ALA A 623 -2.41 -2.21 31.83
CA ALA A 623 -1.61 -1.51 32.83
C ALA A 623 -1.18 -0.10 32.39
N LEU A 624 -1.25 0.21 31.08
CA LEU A 624 -0.72 1.44 30.48
C LEU A 624 -1.75 2.58 30.54
N SER A 625 -1.76 3.31 31.65
CA SER A 625 -2.75 4.37 31.91
C SER A 625 -2.68 5.58 30.96
N ASN A 626 -1.57 5.78 30.25
CA ASN A 626 -1.36 6.90 29.33
C ASN A 626 -1.45 6.48 27.83
N LEU A 627 -1.75 5.22 27.51
CA LEU A 627 -1.81 4.72 26.15
C LEU A 627 -3.04 5.31 25.42
N ARG A 628 -2.78 6.15 24.45
CA ARG A 628 -3.81 6.92 23.71
C ARG A 628 -4.05 6.40 22.31
N ARG A 629 -3.02 5.88 21.65
CA ARG A 629 -3.11 5.45 20.25
C ARG A 629 -2.53 4.06 20.08
N ILE A 630 -3.29 3.19 19.42
CA ILE A 630 -2.84 1.86 19.00
C ILE A 630 -3.05 1.74 17.51
N ARG A 631 -2.01 1.35 16.80
CA ARG A 631 -2.08 0.94 15.40
C ARG A 631 -1.54 -0.47 15.25
N LEU A 632 -2.37 -1.34 14.70
CA LEU A 632 -2.03 -2.73 14.41
C LEU A 632 -2.13 -2.96 12.90
N GLU A 633 -1.09 -3.56 12.32
CA GLU A 633 -1.04 -3.81 10.90
C GLU A 633 -0.63 -5.26 10.61
N LYS A 634 -1.48 -5.96 9.82
CA LYS A 634 -1.27 -7.34 9.37
C LYS A 634 -1.08 -8.34 10.51
N VAL A 635 -1.90 -8.23 11.55
CA VAL A 635 -1.90 -9.13 12.70
C VAL A 635 -3.28 -9.70 12.98
N SER A 636 -3.34 -10.83 13.66
CA SER A 636 -4.58 -11.33 14.28
C SER A 636 -4.76 -10.63 15.60
N VAL A 637 -5.78 -9.77 15.68
CA VAL A 637 -6.07 -8.97 16.89
C VAL A 637 -6.72 -9.88 17.92
N PRO A 638 -6.12 -10.06 19.11
CA PRO A 638 -6.74 -10.87 20.17
C PRO A 638 -7.96 -10.16 20.76
N SER A 639 -8.65 -10.82 21.72
CA SER A 639 -9.73 -10.18 22.45
C SER A 639 -9.26 -8.88 23.10
N LEU A 640 -10.04 -7.81 22.93
CA LEU A 640 -9.67 -6.49 23.43
C LEU A 640 -9.73 -6.46 24.96
N CYS A 641 -8.67 -5.95 25.57
CA CYS A 641 -8.60 -5.70 27.01
C CYS A 641 -9.13 -4.30 27.37
N ILE A 642 -9.14 -3.97 28.65
CA ILE A 642 -9.60 -2.66 29.13
C ILE A 642 -8.54 -1.60 28.88
N LEU A 643 -8.83 -0.66 28.00
CA LEU A 643 -7.94 0.41 27.55
C LEU A 643 -8.60 1.78 27.78
N LYS A 644 -8.71 2.18 29.04
CA LYS A 644 -9.51 3.36 29.45
C LYS A 644 -9.03 4.68 28.85
N SER A 645 -7.75 4.82 28.58
CA SER A 645 -7.16 6.06 28.06
C SER A 645 -7.08 6.10 26.52
N LEU A 646 -7.48 5.02 25.86
CA LEU A 646 -7.36 4.91 24.42
C LEU A 646 -8.31 5.88 23.71
N GLN A 647 -7.74 6.69 22.82
CA GLN A 647 -8.45 7.69 22.00
C GLN A 647 -8.53 7.29 20.53
N LYS A 648 -7.54 6.54 20.03
CA LYS A 648 -7.50 6.10 18.64
C LYS A 648 -7.09 4.64 18.53
N LEU A 649 -7.89 3.87 17.78
CA LEU A 649 -7.58 2.50 17.38
C LEU A 649 -7.59 2.40 15.86
N SER A 650 -6.47 1.94 15.29
CA SER A 650 -6.32 1.74 13.85
C SER A 650 -5.95 0.29 13.56
N LEU A 651 -6.76 -0.40 12.77
CA LEU A 651 -6.56 -1.80 12.35
C LEU A 651 -6.41 -1.82 10.82
N HIS A 652 -5.25 -2.24 10.32
CA HIS A 652 -4.98 -2.32 8.89
C HIS A 652 -4.61 -3.74 8.48
N MET A 653 -5.32 -4.34 7.53
CA MET A 653 -5.10 -5.71 7.05
C MET A 653 -5.13 -6.76 8.18
N CYS A 654 -5.84 -6.50 9.26
CA CYS A 654 -5.92 -7.38 10.43
C CYS A 654 -7.00 -8.45 10.27
N ASN A 655 -6.83 -9.55 11.03
CA ASN A 655 -7.95 -10.44 11.36
C ASN A 655 -8.60 -9.94 12.65
N THR A 656 -9.89 -9.62 12.58
CA THR A 656 -10.66 -8.99 13.66
C THR A 656 -11.61 -9.93 14.37
N SER A 657 -11.68 -11.21 13.96
CA SER A 657 -12.66 -12.19 14.44
C SER A 657 -12.63 -12.38 15.96
N GLN A 658 -11.45 -12.37 16.57
CA GLN A 658 -11.31 -12.50 18.03
C GLN A 658 -11.59 -11.17 18.75
N ALA A 659 -11.15 -10.04 18.17
CA ALA A 659 -11.33 -8.71 18.75
C ALA A 659 -12.80 -8.32 18.87
N PHE A 660 -13.60 -8.65 17.85
CA PHE A 660 -15.03 -8.28 17.75
C PHE A 660 -15.98 -9.47 17.94
N GLY A 661 -15.46 -10.67 18.17
CA GLY A 661 -16.24 -11.87 18.47
C GLY A 661 -16.86 -11.87 19.87
N ASN A 662 -17.06 -13.04 20.45
CA ASN A 662 -17.66 -13.22 21.77
C ASN A 662 -16.74 -12.70 22.91
N SER A 663 -16.58 -11.38 22.99
CA SER A 663 -15.91 -10.74 24.11
C SER A 663 -16.84 -10.73 25.33
N SER A 664 -16.31 -11.13 26.49
CA SER A 664 -17.04 -11.06 27.76
C SER A 664 -17.27 -9.62 28.25
N ILE A 665 -16.52 -8.65 27.71
CA ILE A 665 -16.59 -7.22 28.07
C ILE A 665 -17.10 -6.47 26.85
N PRO A 666 -18.14 -5.63 26.97
CA PRO A 666 -18.60 -4.76 25.89
C PRO A 666 -17.48 -3.81 25.43
N ILE A 667 -17.41 -3.56 24.15
CA ILE A 667 -16.35 -2.73 23.56
C ILE A 667 -16.37 -1.28 24.11
N SER A 668 -17.56 -0.78 24.42
CA SER A 668 -17.75 0.53 25.05
C SER A 668 -17.19 0.63 26.48
N GLU A 669 -17.13 -0.50 27.19
CA GLU A 669 -16.49 -0.58 28.52
C GLU A 669 -14.98 -0.78 28.40
N SER A 670 -14.55 -1.50 27.38
CA SER A 670 -13.13 -1.73 27.09
C SER A 670 -12.42 -0.42 26.69
N MET A 671 -13.08 0.42 25.89
CA MET A 671 -12.50 1.66 25.33
C MET A 671 -13.48 2.84 25.45
N PRO A 672 -13.82 3.30 26.67
CA PRO A 672 -14.87 4.30 26.90
C PRO A 672 -14.52 5.71 26.37
N ASN A 673 -13.24 6.00 26.16
CA ASN A 673 -12.74 7.30 25.69
C ASN A 673 -12.29 7.30 24.23
N LEU A 674 -12.68 6.28 23.44
CA LEU A 674 -12.28 6.18 22.04
C LEU A 674 -12.93 7.30 21.21
N VAL A 675 -12.11 8.08 20.52
CA VAL A 675 -12.50 9.22 19.67
C VAL A 675 -12.47 8.85 18.20
N GLU A 676 -11.52 8.00 17.81
CA GLU A 676 -11.35 7.56 16.43
C GLU A 676 -11.18 6.04 16.33
N LEU A 677 -12.00 5.40 15.49
CA LEU A 677 -11.88 3.99 15.11
C LEU A 677 -11.67 3.90 13.60
N SER A 678 -10.54 3.35 13.18
CA SER A 678 -10.19 3.14 11.77
C SER A 678 -9.94 1.65 11.52
N ILE A 679 -10.70 1.06 10.58
CA ILE A 679 -10.57 -0.34 10.16
C ILE A 679 -10.41 -0.34 8.65
N ASP A 680 -9.27 -0.84 8.16
CA ASP A 680 -8.93 -0.77 6.75
C ASP A 680 -8.41 -2.13 6.24
N TYR A 681 -8.89 -2.59 5.08
CA TYR A 681 -8.52 -3.88 4.47
C TYR A 681 -8.72 -5.12 5.38
N CYS A 682 -9.62 -5.08 6.38
CA CYS A 682 -9.91 -6.25 7.21
C CYS A 682 -10.92 -7.16 6.52
N LYS A 683 -10.42 -8.25 5.90
CA LYS A 683 -11.18 -9.14 5.01
C LYS A 683 -12.20 -10.05 5.73
N ASP A 684 -12.07 -10.20 7.03
CA ASP A 684 -12.93 -11.03 7.87
C ASP A 684 -14.07 -10.25 8.53
N LEU A 685 -14.08 -8.92 8.45
CA LEU A 685 -15.09 -8.06 9.05
C LEU A 685 -16.41 -8.15 8.29
N GLU A 686 -17.37 -8.88 8.84
CA GLU A 686 -18.72 -9.02 8.28
C GLU A 686 -19.70 -8.02 8.91
N LYS A 687 -19.54 -7.74 10.21
CA LYS A 687 -20.38 -6.82 10.99
C LYS A 687 -19.55 -6.15 12.08
N LEU A 688 -19.90 -4.92 12.43
CA LEU A 688 -19.40 -4.29 13.65
C LEU A 688 -20.16 -4.79 14.87
N PRO A 689 -19.51 -4.92 16.05
CA PRO A 689 -20.23 -5.18 17.30
C PRO A 689 -21.17 -4.02 17.65
N GLU A 690 -22.38 -4.32 18.11
CA GLU A 690 -23.35 -3.32 18.54
C GLU A 690 -22.80 -2.38 19.61
N GLY A 691 -21.95 -2.87 20.49
CA GLY A 691 -21.29 -2.10 21.54
C GLY A 691 -20.46 -0.90 21.06
N VAL A 692 -20.05 -0.87 19.79
CA VAL A 692 -19.37 0.31 19.21
C VAL A 692 -20.28 1.53 19.21
N CYS A 693 -21.61 1.32 19.01
CA CYS A 693 -22.60 2.40 18.99
C CYS A 693 -22.80 3.07 20.36
N ASN A 694 -22.30 2.48 21.42
CA ASN A 694 -22.35 3.02 22.79
C ASN A 694 -21.10 3.80 23.18
N ILE A 695 -20.12 3.94 22.29
CA ILE A 695 -18.91 4.73 22.55
C ILE A 695 -19.25 6.22 22.30
N THR A 696 -19.72 6.87 23.36
CA THR A 696 -20.22 8.24 23.29
C THR A 696 -19.23 9.28 22.74
N PRO A 697 -17.88 9.23 23.06
CA PRO A 697 -16.92 10.20 22.57
C PRO A 697 -16.52 10.03 21.10
N LEU A 698 -16.99 8.97 20.43
CA LEU A 698 -16.55 8.65 19.07
C LEU A 698 -16.92 9.77 18.08
N LYS A 699 -15.91 10.35 17.45
CA LYS A 699 -16.02 11.42 16.45
C LYS A 699 -15.75 10.94 15.03
N LYS A 700 -14.85 9.97 14.87
CA LYS A 700 -14.48 9.45 13.55
C LYS A 700 -14.62 7.93 13.54
N LEU A 701 -15.46 7.44 12.63
CA LEU A 701 -15.61 6.02 12.31
C LEU A 701 -15.26 5.82 10.85
N SER A 702 -14.15 5.13 10.57
CA SER A 702 -13.69 4.87 9.23
C SER A 702 -13.54 3.36 9.02
N ILE A 703 -14.32 2.80 8.12
CA ILE A 703 -14.24 1.39 7.71
C ILE A 703 -14.09 1.39 6.20
N THR A 704 -12.88 1.04 5.74
CA THR A 704 -12.56 1.16 4.33
C THR A 704 -12.00 -0.14 3.78
N ASN A 705 -12.28 -0.44 2.51
CA ASN A 705 -11.80 -1.64 1.84
C ASN A 705 -12.16 -2.98 2.57
N CYS A 706 -13.21 -2.96 3.40
CA CYS A 706 -13.71 -4.14 4.13
C CYS A 706 -14.85 -4.77 3.32
N HIS A 707 -14.47 -5.59 2.34
CA HIS A 707 -15.38 -6.08 1.30
C HIS A 707 -16.53 -6.98 1.81
N LYS A 708 -16.36 -7.62 2.97
CA LYS A 708 -17.40 -8.47 3.57
C LYS A 708 -18.35 -7.73 4.51
N LEU A 709 -18.12 -6.45 4.79
CA LEU A 709 -19.03 -5.67 5.62
C LEU A 709 -20.38 -5.53 4.91
N SER A 710 -21.43 -6.17 5.44
CA SER A 710 -22.76 -6.21 4.84
C SER A 710 -23.69 -5.12 5.37
N ALA A 711 -23.55 -4.73 6.63
CA ALA A 711 -24.37 -3.70 7.27
C ALA A 711 -23.67 -3.10 8.48
N LEU A 712 -24.06 -1.87 8.84
CA LEU A 712 -23.75 -1.27 10.13
C LEU A 712 -24.79 -1.67 11.19
N PRO A 713 -24.45 -1.62 12.50
CA PRO A 713 -25.41 -1.82 13.58
C PRO A 713 -26.57 -0.81 13.49
N LYS A 714 -27.78 -1.26 13.83
CA LYS A 714 -28.97 -0.40 13.82
C LYS A 714 -28.84 0.82 14.74
N ASP A 715 -28.11 0.65 15.83
CA ASP A 715 -27.90 1.69 16.84
C ASP A 715 -26.80 2.71 16.48
N THR A 716 -26.27 2.68 15.25
CA THR A 716 -25.28 3.68 14.76
C THR A 716 -25.77 5.12 14.98
N ALA A 717 -27.07 5.36 14.92
CA ALA A 717 -27.69 6.65 15.21
C ALA A 717 -27.47 7.18 16.64
N ASN A 718 -26.97 6.35 17.58
CA ASN A 718 -26.65 6.74 18.94
C ASN A 718 -25.31 7.50 19.06
N LEU A 719 -24.47 7.45 18.04
CA LEU A 719 -23.18 8.12 18.00
C LEU A 719 -23.32 9.63 17.75
N LYS A 720 -23.94 10.35 18.68
CA LYS A 720 -24.29 11.78 18.53
C LYS A 720 -23.11 12.70 18.30
N ASN A 721 -21.90 12.32 18.73
CA ASN A 721 -20.67 13.11 18.55
C ASN A 721 -19.92 12.76 17.26
N LEU A 722 -20.45 11.86 16.42
CA LEU A 722 -19.81 11.44 15.19
C LEU A 722 -19.77 12.62 14.18
N GLU A 723 -18.56 13.01 13.78
CA GLU A 723 -18.28 14.08 12.83
C GLU A 723 -17.95 13.50 11.42
N VAL A 724 -17.33 12.34 11.37
CA VAL A 724 -16.92 11.67 10.12
C VAL A 724 -17.36 10.21 10.15
N LEU A 725 -18.13 9.81 9.16
CA LEU A 725 -18.45 8.42 8.85
C LEU A 725 -17.92 8.08 7.46
N ARG A 726 -16.96 7.15 7.39
CA ARG A 726 -16.37 6.71 6.12
C ARG A 726 -16.52 5.21 5.98
N LEU A 727 -17.14 4.81 4.87
CA LEU A 727 -17.44 3.41 4.54
C LEU A 727 -16.94 3.04 3.13
N SER A 728 -15.93 3.75 2.63
CA SER A 728 -15.54 3.64 1.22
C SER A 728 -14.99 2.26 0.86
N SER A 729 -15.33 1.79 -0.33
CA SER A 729 -14.92 0.50 -0.90
C SER A 729 -15.38 -0.73 -0.08
N CYS A 730 -16.50 -0.62 0.65
CA CYS A 730 -17.16 -1.76 1.29
C CYS A 730 -18.16 -2.37 0.28
N SER A 731 -17.69 -3.30 -0.56
CA SER A 731 -18.44 -3.77 -1.73
C SER A 731 -19.73 -4.50 -1.39
N ASP A 732 -19.78 -5.23 -0.27
CA ASP A 732 -20.94 -6.03 0.15
C ASP A 732 -21.91 -5.25 1.04
N LEU A 733 -21.65 -3.95 1.30
CA LEU A 733 -22.56 -3.10 2.05
C LEU A 733 -23.85 -2.88 1.22
N GLU A 734 -24.96 -3.50 1.64
CA GLU A 734 -26.25 -3.47 0.92
C GLU A 734 -27.12 -2.30 1.34
N GLU A 735 -27.09 -1.95 2.64
CA GLU A 735 -27.91 -0.90 3.22
C GLU A 735 -27.22 -0.17 4.36
N MET A 736 -27.60 1.07 4.58
CA MET A 736 -27.25 1.85 5.76
C MET A 736 -28.41 1.79 6.76
N PRO A 737 -28.14 1.85 8.07
CA PRO A 737 -29.20 1.78 9.07
C PRO A 737 -30.10 3.03 9.02
N ASP A 738 -31.39 2.83 9.27
CA ASP A 738 -32.34 3.93 9.48
C ASP A 738 -31.93 4.77 10.70
N GLY A 739 -32.20 6.05 10.66
CA GLY A 739 -31.88 6.98 11.75
C GLY A 739 -30.51 7.63 11.64
N ILE A 740 -29.78 7.45 10.54
CA ILE A 740 -28.51 8.16 10.25
C ILE A 740 -28.71 9.70 10.31
N GLY A 741 -29.87 10.21 9.88
CA GLY A 741 -30.24 11.62 9.99
C GLY A 741 -30.17 12.19 11.41
N ARG A 742 -30.18 11.33 12.45
CA ARG A 742 -30.03 11.73 13.86
C ARG A 742 -28.59 12.01 14.27
N LEU A 743 -27.59 11.78 13.41
CA LEU A 743 -26.19 12.11 13.65
C LEU A 743 -25.98 13.62 13.48
N CYS A 744 -26.46 14.38 14.44
CA CYS A 744 -26.54 15.85 14.34
C CYS A 744 -25.18 16.57 14.19
N ASN A 745 -24.05 15.91 14.47
CA ASN A 745 -22.71 16.45 14.32
C ASN A 745 -21.97 15.95 13.07
N LEU A 746 -22.61 15.10 12.25
CA LEU A 746 -21.96 14.50 11.09
C LEU A 746 -21.70 15.58 10.02
N ARG A 747 -20.43 15.76 9.67
CA ARG A 747 -19.96 16.74 8.67
C ARG A 747 -19.54 16.07 7.37
N CYS A 748 -19.03 14.84 7.44
CA CYS A 748 -18.56 14.10 6.28
C CYS A 748 -19.12 12.68 6.29
N LEU A 749 -19.80 12.32 5.20
CA LEU A 749 -20.24 10.97 4.90
C LEU A 749 -19.58 10.51 3.60
N ASP A 750 -18.75 9.46 3.68
CA ASP A 750 -18.08 8.87 2.53
C ASP A 750 -18.52 7.42 2.35
N ILE A 751 -19.28 7.17 1.31
CA ILE A 751 -19.76 5.85 0.88
C ILE A 751 -19.20 5.49 -0.51
N SER A 752 -18.12 6.12 -0.94
CA SER A 752 -17.54 5.91 -2.27
C SER A 752 -17.21 4.44 -2.50
N ASP A 753 -17.41 3.98 -3.73
CA ASP A 753 -17.13 2.61 -4.19
C ASP A 753 -17.93 1.50 -3.43
N CYS A 754 -19.03 1.84 -2.75
CA CYS A 754 -19.97 0.87 -2.16
C CYS A 754 -20.95 0.38 -3.24
N VAL A 755 -20.48 -0.59 -4.03
CA VAL A 755 -21.18 -1.02 -5.26
C VAL A 755 -22.52 -1.75 -5.02
N SER A 756 -22.69 -2.37 -3.85
CA SER A 756 -23.93 -3.10 -3.50
C SER A 756 -24.97 -2.23 -2.79
N LEU A 757 -24.59 -1.01 -2.37
CA LEU A 757 -25.53 -0.11 -1.69
C LEU A 757 -26.64 0.30 -2.66
N SER A 758 -27.86 -0.12 -2.34
CA SER A 758 -29.03 0.02 -3.24
C SER A 758 -29.78 1.34 -3.05
N LYS A 759 -29.79 1.89 -1.84
CA LYS A 759 -30.49 3.12 -1.48
C LYS A 759 -29.78 3.87 -0.35
N LEU A 760 -29.98 5.17 -0.29
CA LEU A 760 -29.63 5.98 0.86
C LEU A 760 -30.75 5.91 1.92
N PRO A 761 -30.45 6.13 3.21
CA PRO A 761 -31.46 6.20 4.27
C PRO A 761 -32.47 7.31 4.02
N GLU A 762 -33.75 7.03 4.34
CA GLU A 762 -34.85 7.99 4.11
C GLU A 762 -34.71 9.31 4.89
N ASP A 763 -33.96 9.31 5.98
CA ASP A 763 -33.69 10.49 6.84
C ASP A 763 -32.34 11.17 6.60
N ILE A 764 -31.64 10.86 5.50
CA ILE A 764 -30.30 11.40 5.22
C ILE A 764 -30.32 12.93 5.11
N GLY A 765 -31.42 13.50 4.63
CA GLY A 765 -31.57 14.95 4.51
C GLY A 765 -31.70 15.69 5.84
N ASP A 766 -31.88 14.97 6.96
CA ASP A 766 -31.95 15.56 8.30
C ASP A 766 -30.57 15.83 8.92
N LEU A 767 -29.49 15.50 8.20
CA LEU A 767 -28.11 15.78 8.60
C LEU A 767 -27.77 17.29 8.48
N GLN A 768 -28.16 18.08 9.47
CA GLN A 768 -28.07 19.55 9.44
C GLN A 768 -26.64 20.11 9.36
N ASN A 769 -25.64 19.37 9.84
CA ASN A 769 -24.24 19.80 9.82
C ASN A 769 -23.42 19.13 8.71
N LEU A 770 -24.07 18.39 7.79
CA LEU A 770 -23.39 17.75 6.68
C LEU A 770 -22.77 18.80 5.75
N GLU A 771 -21.49 18.67 5.49
CA GLU A 771 -20.71 19.50 4.57
C GLU A 771 -20.34 18.73 3.30
N LYS A 772 -20.13 17.40 3.42
CA LYS A 772 -19.60 16.58 2.34
C LYS A 772 -20.26 15.20 2.29
N LEU A 773 -20.77 14.86 1.12
CA LEU A 773 -21.28 13.53 0.78
C LEU A 773 -20.50 12.98 -0.41
N TYR A 774 -19.66 11.96 -0.17
CA TYR A 774 -18.92 11.26 -1.21
C TYR A 774 -19.63 9.96 -1.56
N MET A 775 -20.07 9.84 -2.81
CA MET A 775 -20.81 8.68 -3.31
C MET A 775 -20.36 8.24 -4.72
N LYS A 776 -19.10 8.52 -5.05
CA LYS A 776 -18.50 8.10 -6.31
C LYS A 776 -18.43 6.57 -6.34
N GLY A 777 -18.72 5.94 -7.48
CA GLY A 777 -18.62 4.49 -7.66
C GLY A 777 -19.76 3.67 -7.01
N CYS A 778 -20.79 4.31 -6.43
CA CYS A 778 -21.97 3.62 -5.87
C CYS A 778 -22.90 3.15 -6.98
N SER A 779 -22.49 2.13 -7.73
CA SER A 779 -23.24 1.66 -8.92
C SER A 779 -24.60 1.05 -8.58
N GLY A 780 -24.82 0.59 -7.34
CA GLY A 780 -26.08 0.03 -6.85
C GLY A 780 -27.18 1.06 -6.61
N LEU A 781 -26.83 2.33 -6.34
CA LEU A 781 -27.79 3.38 -6.04
C LEU A 781 -28.66 3.69 -7.26
N SER A 782 -29.97 3.56 -7.10
CA SER A 782 -30.97 3.79 -8.17
C SER A 782 -31.76 5.08 -7.98
N GLU A 783 -31.84 5.59 -6.76
CA GLU A 783 -32.63 6.78 -6.40
C GLU A 783 -32.02 7.48 -5.19
N VAL A 784 -32.38 8.75 -5.02
CA VAL A 784 -32.11 9.51 -3.80
C VAL A 784 -33.43 9.73 -3.06
N PRO A 785 -33.48 9.63 -1.72
CA PRO A 785 -34.68 9.80 -0.95
C PRO A 785 -35.19 11.24 -0.99
N TYR A 786 -36.50 11.41 -0.80
CA TYR A 786 -37.12 12.73 -0.84
C TYR A 786 -36.53 13.71 0.21
N SER A 787 -36.07 13.20 1.35
CA SER A 787 -35.49 13.99 2.42
C SER A 787 -34.28 14.84 2.00
N VAL A 788 -33.58 14.50 0.90
CA VAL A 788 -32.44 15.32 0.39
C VAL A 788 -32.85 16.77 0.10
N MET A 789 -34.15 17.04 -0.07
CA MET A 789 -34.71 18.40 -0.15
C MET A 789 -34.42 19.22 1.11
N ASN A 790 -34.30 18.55 2.27
CA ASN A 790 -34.01 19.21 3.55
C ASN A 790 -32.59 19.80 3.61
N PHE A 791 -31.66 19.41 2.68
CA PHE A 791 -30.36 20.05 2.56
C PHE A 791 -30.43 21.55 2.24
N GLU A 792 -31.58 22.03 1.75
CA GLU A 792 -31.84 23.48 1.65
C GLU A 792 -31.68 24.20 2.99
N ASN A 793 -32.08 23.53 4.09
CA ASN A 793 -32.04 24.05 5.46
C ASN A 793 -30.77 23.68 6.21
N ALA A 794 -29.78 23.03 5.53
CA ALA A 794 -28.50 22.70 6.14
C ALA A 794 -27.74 23.96 6.58
N LYS A 795 -27.02 23.90 7.70
CA LYS A 795 -26.23 25.02 8.23
C LYS A 795 -25.04 25.41 7.35
N HIS A 796 -24.57 24.47 6.56
CA HIS A 796 -23.44 24.63 5.66
C HIS A 796 -23.82 24.22 4.24
N GLN A 797 -23.05 24.67 3.26
CA GLN A 797 -23.20 24.19 1.90
C GLN A 797 -22.80 22.71 1.83
N VAL A 798 -23.72 21.86 1.37
CA VAL A 798 -23.49 20.43 1.18
C VAL A 798 -22.87 20.19 -0.18
N PHE A 799 -21.64 19.65 -0.19
CA PHE A 799 -20.96 19.22 -1.41
C PHE A 799 -21.20 17.72 -1.64
N VAL A 800 -21.82 17.38 -2.75
CA VAL A 800 -22.02 16.01 -3.20
C VAL A 800 -21.03 15.71 -4.30
N LEU A 801 -20.14 14.73 -4.07
CA LEU A 801 -19.20 14.23 -5.08
C LEU A 801 -19.65 12.88 -5.59
N CYS A 802 -20.00 12.80 -6.87
CA CYS A 802 -20.50 11.58 -7.51
C CYS A 802 -19.94 11.41 -8.93
N ASP A 803 -20.26 10.30 -9.59
CA ASP A 803 -20.00 10.09 -11.01
C ASP A 803 -21.02 10.85 -11.87
N GLU A 804 -20.70 11.12 -13.13
CA GLU A 804 -21.62 11.77 -14.07
C GLU A 804 -23.00 11.08 -14.13
N GLU A 805 -23.03 9.75 -14.00
CA GLU A 805 -24.26 8.98 -14.04
C GLU A 805 -25.08 9.08 -12.74
N ARG A 806 -24.41 9.21 -11.60
CA ARG A 806 -25.08 9.44 -10.31
C ARG A 806 -25.52 10.88 -10.15
N ALA A 807 -24.88 11.83 -10.85
CA ALA A 807 -25.34 13.20 -10.91
C ALA A 807 -26.78 13.30 -11.48
N GLN A 808 -27.16 12.39 -12.40
CA GLN A 808 -28.53 12.31 -12.92
C GLN A 808 -29.59 12.02 -11.84
N LEU A 809 -29.24 11.32 -10.76
CA LEU A 809 -30.17 11.07 -9.64
C LEU A 809 -30.56 12.38 -8.92
N TRP A 810 -29.73 13.40 -9.04
CA TRP A 810 -29.92 14.71 -8.41
C TRP A 810 -30.58 15.73 -9.32
N GLU A 811 -30.84 15.43 -10.62
CA GLU A 811 -31.48 16.35 -11.57
C GLU A 811 -32.91 16.76 -11.15
N ASN A 812 -33.59 15.88 -10.41
CA ASN A 812 -34.93 16.15 -9.90
C ASN A 812 -34.95 16.91 -8.55
N VAL A 813 -33.77 17.12 -7.95
CA VAL A 813 -33.62 17.90 -6.71
C VAL A 813 -33.50 19.38 -7.08
N PRO A 814 -34.37 20.26 -6.55
CA PRO A 814 -34.26 21.67 -6.84
C PRO A 814 -32.87 22.23 -6.56
N SER A 815 -32.37 23.06 -7.47
CA SER A 815 -31.10 23.75 -7.30
C SER A 815 -31.25 24.76 -6.16
N THR A 816 -30.63 24.48 -5.02
CA THR A 816 -30.59 25.38 -3.86
C THR A 816 -29.17 25.92 -3.66
N PRO A 817 -29.02 27.11 -3.07
CA PRO A 817 -27.69 27.66 -2.77
C PRO A 817 -26.84 26.77 -1.86
N ASN A 818 -27.50 25.95 -1.04
CA ASN A 818 -26.85 25.09 -0.04
C ASN A 818 -26.49 23.68 -0.57
N LEU A 819 -26.85 23.34 -1.82
CA LEU A 819 -26.51 22.04 -2.41
C LEU A 819 -25.64 22.26 -3.65
N LYS A 820 -24.44 21.71 -3.64
CA LYS A 820 -23.51 21.74 -4.79
C LYS A 820 -23.13 20.33 -5.19
N ILE A 821 -23.46 19.95 -6.42
CA ILE A 821 -23.12 18.65 -6.98
C ILE A 821 -21.88 18.81 -7.85
N GLU A 822 -20.84 18.04 -7.56
CA GLU A 822 -19.60 17.99 -8.35
C GLU A 822 -19.43 16.59 -8.93
N THR A 823 -19.12 16.53 -10.23
CA THR A 823 -18.82 15.26 -10.90
C THR A 823 -17.32 15.01 -10.89
N ALA A 824 -16.93 13.86 -10.34
CA ALA A 824 -15.53 13.43 -10.40
C ALA A 824 -15.26 12.82 -11.79
N LYS A 825 -14.22 13.31 -12.47
CA LYS A 825 -13.66 12.58 -13.63
C LYS A 825 -13.17 11.22 -13.17
N VAL A 826 -13.55 10.20 -13.91
CA VAL A 826 -13.13 8.81 -13.63
C VAL A 826 -11.68 8.66 -14.03
N ASP A 827 -10.76 8.92 -13.11
CA ASP A 827 -9.41 8.41 -13.23
C ASP A 827 -9.44 6.95 -12.74
N ILE A 828 -9.57 6.02 -13.69
CA ILE A 828 -9.39 4.59 -13.39
C ILE A 828 -7.90 4.38 -13.17
N SER A 829 -7.45 4.62 -11.96
CA SER A 829 -6.12 4.19 -11.54
C SER A 829 -6.20 2.70 -11.20
N LEU A 830 -5.63 1.85 -12.06
CA LEU A 830 -5.43 0.43 -11.77
C LEU A 830 -4.36 0.19 -10.67
N ASN A 831 -3.88 1.26 -10.05
CA ASN A 831 -2.85 1.20 -8.98
C ASN A 831 -3.33 0.48 -7.72
N TRP A 832 -4.64 0.27 -7.53
CA TRP A 832 -5.15 -0.58 -6.46
C TRP A 832 -4.79 -2.07 -6.64
N LEU A 833 -4.58 -2.54 -7.87
CA LEU A 833 -4.05 -3.88 -8.15
C LEU A 833 -2.61 -4.05 -7.65
N HIS A 834 -1.84 -2.96 -7.54
CA HIS A 834 -0.50 -2.97 -6.98
C HIS A 834 -0.48 -2.76 -5.45
N GLY A 835 -1.59 -2.34 -4.84
CA GLY A 835 -1.74 -2.15 -3.38
C GLY A 835 -1.92 -3.46 -2.60
N VAL A 836 -2.04 -4.60 -3.27
CA VAL A 836 -2.08 -5.94 -2.63
C VAL A 836 -0.67 -6.48 -2.35
N ARG A 837 0.36 -5.67 -2.60
CA ARG A 837 1.73 -5.96 -2.18
C ARG A 837 1.97 -5.39 -0.78
N CYS A 838 1.56 -6.13 0.21
CA CYS A 838 2.15 -6.14 1.55
C CYS A 838 2.76 -7.51 1.78
#